data_ccea2b369603a9bbc7545179889bf939
#
_entry.id   ccea2b369603a9bbc7545179889bf939
#
_cell.length_a   1.000
_cell.length_b   1.000
_cell.length_c   1.000
_cell.angle_alpha   90.00
_cell.angle_beta   90.00
_cell.angle_gamma   90.00
#
_symmetry.space_group_name_H-M   'P 1'
#
loop_
_entity.id
_entity.type
_entity.pdbx_description
1 polymer ?
#
loop_
_entity_poly.entity_id
_entity_poly.type
_entity_poly.pdbx_seq_one_letter_code
_entity_poly.pdbx_strand_id
1 'polypeptide(L)'
;MPCKHALSAAVNQNRDWLLRPYNKRGVTLEIVHLALGGCLKAPPIRYGITADTGGHIAYVLDASRAQARRSDVDAVSIVTRLFDDPALGEEHAQPGTSIGGKLTIVRIATANRSYLEKEALEADLPAFTDAFCSYLVALPRLPTVIHAHFADAAAVAAIVRERLGVPFIYTPHALGIDKRATAPGGAELDRRIEAERAAIGGADAIILSSRDEADRQVAAYDVAGAASRVVCIPPGAPTASDVTGGTLSDRLDRDLHRPDKPIILLVARAVAKKNIAALLRAYAGSPALMEAANLVILAGQRSDRSSPEERAVQADLRARAADRALAGRVALPDRHDAADVAALYRRAAHGGVFVNPALHEPFGLTLLEAAAAGVPVVATRYGGPSEIVERIGHGLLVEPRDEGAIAAACLRVVTDAVLHRRLSAAGRRNVGAYGWPRYAEASVRRYADLVPAPALVACDIDGTLTGCREGAGAFSDWAKARHVPFVIATGRRFEEAQAIVAEWDLPEPDAYLTDVGSTMMLRGPGGAWRPCSEYAAILDAGWARDEVARLAATLRIAPQPPACQSRHKLSFFGSATEAATIRTRLKNAGLAALVVHSHGRLIDVLPPAGGKAAAIAAYAERDGATLAACVAAGDSGNDLDMLNRCGRAIVVANAARDLDELGHRRGLYRSRRPHAGGVVEGLGAHGLAAA
;
A
#
# COMPACT_ATOMS: atom_id res chain seq x y z
N MET A 1 20.43 -10.54 -22.72
CA MET A 1 19.74 -11.72 -22.16
C MET A 1 20.03 -12.05 -20.68
N PRO A 2 20.59 -11.19 -19.82
CA PRO A 2 20.76 -11.48 -18.38
C PRO A 2 19.56 -11.08 -17.49
N CYS A 3 18.63 -10.22 -17.95
CA CYS A 3 17.52 -9.73 -17.10
C CYS A 3 16.41 -10.75 -16.79
N LYS A 4 16.16 -11.74 -17.65
CA LYS A 4 15.07 -12.71 -17.44
C LYS A 4 15.29 -13.67 -16.27
N HIS A 5 16.54 -13.97 -15.93
CA HIS A 5 16.88 -14.88 -14.82
C HIS A 5 16.89 -14.20 -13.45
N ALA A 6 17.14 -12.88 -13.40
CA ALA A 6 17.14 -12.13 -12.15
C ALA A 6 15.73 -11.92 -11.58
N LEU A 7 14.71 -11.72 -12.42
CA LEU A 7 13.33 -11.58 -11.99
C LEU A 7 12.75 -12.90 -11.43
N SER A 8 13.01 -14.03 -12.11
CA SER A 8 12.60 -15.35 -11.62
C SER A 8 13.25 -15.73 -10.28
N ALA A 9 14.50 -15.36 -10.07
CA ALA A 9 15.20 -15.60 -8.81
C ALA A 9 14.67 -14.70 -7.67
N ALA A 10 14.37 -13.44 -7.93
CA ALA A 10 13.79 -12.50 -6.94
C ALA A 10 12.36 -12.91 -6.52
N VAL A 11 11.55 -13.40 -7.44
CA VAL A 11 10.20 -13.92 -7.14
C VAL A 11 10.26 -15.23 -6.35
N ASN A 12 11.27 -16.09 -6.57
CA ASN A 12 11.48 -17.30 -5.78
C ASN A 12 12.02 -17.01 -4.38
N GLN A 13 12.90 -16.01 -4.19
CA GLN A 13 13.31 -15.55 -2.85
C GLN A 13 12.14 -14.97 -2.04
N ASN A 14 11.11 -14.43 -2.69
CA ASN A 14 9.90 -13.98 -2.03
C ASN A 14 8.98 -15.11 -1.54
N ARG A 15 9.20 -16.38 -1.90
CA ARG A 15 8.48 -17.52 -1.30
C ARG A 15 8.86 -17.76 0.16
N ASP A 16 10.13 -17.60 0.51
CA ASP A 16 10.60 -17.78 1.89
C ASP A 16 10.11 -16.66 2.82
N TRP A 17 9.76 -15.50 2.27
CA TRP A 17 9.21 -14.40 3.02
C TRP A 17 7.80 -14.72 3.58
N LEU A 18 6.94 -15.41 2.84
CA LEU A 18 5.60 -15.84 3.29
C LEU A 18 5.65 -16.89 4.42
N LEU A 19 6.77 -17.60 4.58
CA LEU A 19 6.94 -18.68 5.56
C LEU A 19 7.63 -18.21 6.85
N ARG A 20 8.17 -16.99 6.91
CA ARG A 20 8.79 -16.48 8.15
C ARG A 20 7.72 -16.14 9.18
N PRO A 21 7.85 -16.58 10.44
CA PRO A 21 6.89 -16.22 11.48
C PRO A 21 6.87 -14.69 11.67
N TYR A 22 5.68 -14.10 11.54
CA TYR A 22 5.46 -12.68 11.83
C TYR A 22 5.44 -12.49 13.34
N ASN A 23 6.51 -11.93 13.89
CA ASN A 23 6.65 -11.67 15.32
C ASN A 23 7.02 -10.19 15.59
N LYS A 24 6.17 -9.25 15.10
CA LYS A 24 6.27 -7.83 15.50
C LYS A 24 5.26 -7.57 16.63
N ARG A 25 5.68 -7.77 17.88
CA ARG A 25 4.87 -7.41 19.06
C ARG A 25 4.68 -5.88 19.08
N GLY A 26 3.43 -5.43 19.18
CA GLY A 26 3.06 -4.08 19.61
C GLY A 26 2.82 -3.02 18.52
N VAL A 27 2.92 -3.31 17.23
CA VAL A 27 2.57 -2.33 16.18
C VAL A 27 1.22 -2.69 15.58
N THR A 28 0.22 -1.87 15.85
CA THR A 28 -1.07 -1.93 15.16
C THR A 28 -1.09 -0.96 13.98
N LEU A 29 -1.79 -1.33 12.90
CA LEU A 29 -1.76 -0.61 11.64
C LEU A 29 -3.05 0.17 11.40
N GLU A 30 -2.91 1.42 10.95
CA GLU A 30 -3.98 2.22 10.36
C GLU A 30 -3.79 2.23 8.83
N ILE A 31 -4.73 1.64 8.10
CA ILE A 31 -4.62 1.40 6.66
C ILE A 31 -5.60 2.29 5.91
N VAL A 32 -5.12 2.97 4.88
CA VAL A 32 -5.98 3.67 3.92
C VAL A 32 -5.91 2.96 2.56
N HIS A 33 -7.06 2.48 2.07
CA HIS A 33 -7.24 2.12 0.67
C HIS A 33 -7.71 3.34 -0.10
N LEU A 34 -6.95 3.79 -1.08
CA LEU A 34 -7.29 4.92 -1.93
C LEU A 34 -7.76 4.42 -3.30
N ALA A 35 -9.06 4.64 -3.60
CA ALA A 35 -9.70 4.18 -4.83
C ALA A 35 -10.65 5.26 -5.33
N LEU A 36 -10.31 5.93 -6.43
CA LEU A 36 -10.99 7.15 -6.89
C LEU A 36 -12.13 6.88 -7.89
N GLY A 37 -12.02 5.83 -8.70
CA GLY A 37 -12.98 5.50 -9.74
C GLY A 37 -14.11 4.57 -9.26
N GLY A 38 -15.26 4.68 -9.92
CA GLY A 38 -16.43 3.85 -9.69
C GLY A 38 -17.31 4.25 -8.52
N CYS A 39 -18.46 3.61 -8.40
CA CYS A 39 -19.47 3.87 -7.36
C CYS A 39 -19.18 3.04 -6.11
N LEU A 40 -18.13 3.41 -5.34
CA LEU A 40 -17.72 2.72 -4.13
C LEU A 40 -18.61 3.10 -2.94
N LYS A 41 -19.34 2.14 -2.40
CA LYS A 41 -20.28 2.30 -1.28
C LYS A 41 -20.33 1.05 -0.42
N ALA A 42 -21.08 1.11 0.68
CA ALA A 42 -21.46 -0.08 1.44
C ALA A 42 -22.34 -1.01 0.58
N PRO A 43 -22.17 -2.34 0.66
CA PRO A 43 -23.03 -3.27 -0.07
C PRO A 43 -24.50 -3.13 0.30
N PRO A 44 -25.41 -3.45 -0.65
CA PRO A 44 -25.17 -4.10 -1.93
C PRO A 44 -24.65 -3.15 -3.01
N ILE A 45 -23.69 -3.65 -3.84
CA ILE A 45 -23.12 -2.92 -4.97
C ILE A 45 -23.90 -3.24 -6.24
N ARG A 46 -24.21 -2.21 -7.04
CA ARG A 46 -24.79 -2.38 -8.38
C ARG A 46 -23.66 -2.39 -9.43
N TYR A 47 -23.05 -3.55 -9.63
CA TYR A 47 -21.96 -3.71 -10.62
C TYR A 47 -22.45 -3.37 -12.02
N GLY A 48 -21.59 -2.68 -12.80
CA GLY A 48 -21.90 -2.26 -14.16
C GLY A 48 -22.85 -1.08 -14.29
N ILE A 49 -23.17 -0.38 -13.17
CA ILE A 49 -23.96 0.86 -13.21
C ILE A 49 -23.20 1.99 -13.93
N THR A 50 -21.86 1.96 -13.85
CA THR A 50 -20.94 2.77 -14.65
C THR A 50 -19.83 1.86 -15.18
N ALA A 51 -19.10 2.29 -16.22
CA ALA A 51 -18.00 1.54 -16.82
C ALA A 51 -16.91 1.19 -15.77
N ASP A 52 -16.73 2.05 -14.77
CA ASP A 52 -15.73 1.91 -13.71
C ASP A 52 -16.23 1.14 -12.49
N THR A 53 -17.52 0.80 -12.38
CA THR A 53 -18.03 0.02 -11.24
C THR A 53 -17.97 -1.48 -11.54
N GLY A 54 -16.79 -2.06 -11.35
CA GLY A 54 -16.48 -3.45 -11.69
C GLY A 54 -15.83 -4.24 -10.56
N GLY A 55 -15.11 -5.31 -10.93
CA GLY A 55 -14.50 -6.26 -9.99
C GLY A 55 -13.50 -5.65 -9.00
N HIS A 56 -12.86 -4.52 -9.33
CA HIS A 56 -11.97 -3.84 -8.39
C HIS A 56 -12.71 -3.28 -7.15
N ILE A 57 -13.99 -2.90 -7.29
CA ILE A 57 -14.81 -2.46 -6.14
C ILE A 57 -14.99 -3.61 -5.15
N ALA A 58 -15.32 -4.82 -5.67
CA ALA A 58 -15.39 -6.02 -4.83
C ALA A 58 -14.03 -6.32 -4.15
N TYR A 59 -12.94 -6.24 -4.93
CA TYR A 59 -11.60 -6.44 -4.41
C TYR A 59 -11.27 -5.48 -3.25
N VAL A 60 -11.47 -4.17 -3.43
CA VAL A 60 -11.16 -3.16 -2.40
C VAL A 60 -12.00 -3.40 -1.13
N LEU A 61 -13.29 -3.65 -1.29
CA LEU A 61 -14.20 -3.90 -0.15
C LEU A 61 -13.84 -5.17 0.61
N ASP A 62 -13.61 -6.28 -0.07
CA ASP A 62 -13.37 -7.56 0.57
C ASP A 62 -11.97 -7.64 1.19
N ALA A 63 -10.95 -7.06 0.52
CA ALA A 63 -9.62 -6.88 1.09
C ALA A 63 -9.67 -6.05 2.38
N SER A 64 -10.33 -4.90 2.33
CA SER A 64 -10.48 -4.00 3.49
C SER A 64 -11.22 -4.65 4.65
N ARG A 65 -12.30 -5.41 4.36
CA ARG A 65 -13.03 -6.18 5.39
C ARG A 65 -12.19 -7.24 6.06
N ALA A 66 -11.42 -7.99 5.25
CA ALA A 66 -10.57 -9.04 5.78
C ALA A 66 -9.44 -8.49 6.65
N GLN A 67 -8.86 -7.36 6.25
CA GLN A 67 -7.84 -6.64 7.03
C GLN A 67 -8.41 -6.06 8.32
N ALA A 68 -9.61 -5.45 8.29
CA ALA A 68 -10.26 -4.87 9.46
C ALA A 68 -10.60 -5.91 10.55
N ARG A 69 -10.72 -7.20 10.20
CA ARG A 69 -10.98 -8.30 11.16
C ARG A 69 -9.74 -8.74 11.92
N ARG A 70 -8.55 -8.27 11.52
CA ARG A 70 -7.30 -8.68 12.18
C ARG A 70 -7.08 -7.90 13.47
N SER A 71 -6.42 -8.55 14.44
CA SER A 71 -6.07 -7.93 15.73
C SER A 71 -4.91 -6.93 15.62
N ASP A 72 -4.03 -7.10 14.61
CA ASP A 72 -2.88 -6.24 14.32
C ASP A 72 -3.23 -5.05 13.40
N VAL A 73 -4.51 -4.78 13.18
CA VAL A 73 -5.04 -3.62 12.44
C VAL A 73 -5.98 -2.85 13.36
N ASP A 74 -5.74 -1.54 13.53
CA ASP A 74 -6.57 -0.64 14.35
C ASP A 74 -7.75 -0.08 13.57
N ALA A 75 -7.49 0.39 12.35
CA ALA A 75 -8.50 0.99 11.48
C ALA A 75 -8.18 0.72 10.02
N VAL A 76 -9.24 0.60 9.22
CA VAL A 76 -9.17 0.58 7.77
C VAL A 76 -10.14 1.63 7.22
N SER A 77 -9.61 2.55 6.43
CA SER A 77 -10.41 3.54 5.71
C SER A 77 -10.32 3.31 4.22
N ILE A 78 -11.47 3.27 3.54
CA ILE A 78 -11.51 3.33 2.08
C ILE A 78 -11.80 4.77 1.69
N VAL A 79 -10.85 5.42 1.05
CA VAL A 79 -10.96 6.83 0.64
C VAL A 79 -11.29 6.91 -0.84
N THR A 80 -12.32 7.68 -1.17
CA THR A 80 -12.77 7.91 -2.55
C THR A 80 -13.27 9.35 -2.73
N ARG A 81 -13.69 9.71 -3.95
CA ARG A 81 -14.30 11.02 -4.22
C ARG A 81 -15.72 11.10 -3.67
N LEU A 82 -16.08 12.28 -3.20
CA LEU A 82 -17.45 12.65 -2.94
C LEU A 82 -18.05 13.26 -4.22
N PHE A 83 -19.21 12.76 -4.64
CA PHE A 83 -19.97 13.30 -5.75
C PHE A 83 -21.48 13.25 -5.46
N ASP A 84 -22.25 14.05 -6.16
CA ASP A 84 -23.70 14.17 -6.02
C ASP A 84 -24.35 13.81 -7.37
N ASP A 85 -24.80 12.56 -7.49
CA ASP A 85 -25.55 12.03 -8.63
C ASP A 85 -26.64 11.09 -8.10
N PRO A 86 -27.89 11.58 -7.94
CA PRO A 86 -28.99 10.78 -7.40
C PRO A 86 -29.27 9.49 -8.18
N ALA A 87 -28.97 9.45 -9.49
CA ALA A 87 -29.15 8.24 -10.29
C ALA A 87 -28.15 7.14 -9.95
N LEU A 88 -26.99 7.50 -9.36
CA LEU A 88 -25.97 6.57 -8.89
C LEU A 88 -26.17 6.18 -7.42
N GLY A 89 -26.78 7.06 -6.63
CA GLY A 89 -27.13 6.86 -5.23
C GLY A 89 -26.76 8.04 -4.34
N GLU A 90 -27.67 8.43 -3.45
CA GLU A 90 -27.50 9.57 -2.54
C GLU A 90 -26.37 9.38 -1.53
N GLU A 91 -25.99 8.13 -1.25
CA GLU A 91 -24.89 7.78 -0.34
C GLU A 91 -23.53 8.32 -0.79
N HIS A 92 -23.35 8.61 -2.08
CA HIS A 92 -22.10 9.15 -2.63
C HIS A 92 -21.89 10.63 -2.29
N ALA A 93 -22.96 11.35 -1.92
CA ALA A 93 -22.91 12.73 -1.44
C ALA A 93 -22.59 12.84 0.06
N GLN A 94 -22.55 11.73 0.80
CA GLN A 94 -22.25 11.71 2.23
C GLN A 94 -20.75 11.59 2.49
N PRO A 95 -20.15 12.41 3.38
CA PRO A 95 -18.70 12.40 3.62
C PRO A 95 -18.13 11.09 4.18
N GLY A 96 -18.94 10.33 4.93
CA GLY A 96 -18.49 9.10 5.55
C GLY A 96 -19.59 8.08 5.74
N THR A 97 -19.23 6.80 5.70
CA THR A 97 -20.14 5.67 5.95
C THR A 97 -19.39 4.57 6.68
N SER A 98 -19.79 4.24 7.91
CA SER A 98 -19.25 3.06 8.60
C SER A 98 -19.81 1.79 7.95
N ILE A 99 -18.93 0.84 7.68
CA ILE A 99 -19.31 -0.50 7.16
C ILE A 99 -19.39 -1.54 8.30
N GLY A 100 -18.96 -1.13 9.49
CA GLY A 100 -18.94 -1.95 10.70
C GLY A 100 -17.53 -2.24 11.21
N GLY A 101 -17.42 -2.39 12.53
CA GLY A 101 -16.14 -2.61 13.20
C GLY A 101 -15.14 -1.49 12.94
N LYS A 102 -13.97 -1.86 12.44
CA LYS A 102 -12.84 -0.94 12.17
C LYS A 102 -12.83 -0.38 10.74
N LEU A 103 -13.88 -0.61 9.92
CA LEU A 103 -13.92 -0.25 8.50
C LEU A 103 -14.86 0.90 8.23
N THR A 104 -14.35 1.95 7.57
CA THR A 104 -15.10 3.15 7.18
C THR A 104 -14.82 3.52 5.72
N ILE A 105 -15.83 3.95 4.98
CA ILE A 105 -15.66 4.66 3.72
C ILE A 105 -15.62 6.16 4.02
N VAL A 106 -14.61 6.85 3.53
CA VAL A 106 -14.44 8.29 3.63
C VAL A 106 -14.50 8.88 2.24
N ARG A 107 -15.29 9.92 2.05
CA ARG A 107 -15.42 10.60 0.76
C ARG A 107 -14.91 12.02 0.85
N ILE A 108 -13.89 12.31 0.05
CA ILE A 108 -13.25 13.63 0.00
C ILE A 108 -13.95 14.50 -1.03
N ALA A 109 -14.35 15.67 -0.58
CA ALA A 109 -15.03 16.65 -1.40
C ALA A 109 -14.03 17.57 -2.11
N THR A 110 -14.25 17.81 -3.40
CA THR A 110 -13.63 18.89 -4.17
C THR A 110 -14.70 19.92 -4.57
N ALA A 111 -14.31 20.97 -5.28
CA ALA A 111 -15.28 21.90 -5.89
C ALA A 111 -16.13 21.19 -6.96
N ASN A 112 -15.60 20.16 -7.63
CA ASN A 112 -16.34 19.38 -8.60
C ASN A 112 -17.13 18.27 -7.90
N ARG A 113 -18.45 18.38 -7.91
CA ARG A 113 -19.40 17.43 -7.28
C ARG A 113 -19.99 16.43 -8.26
N SER A 114 -19.66 16.50 -9.54
CA SER A 114 -20.15 15.55 -10.53
C SER A 114 -19.48 14.20 -10.41
N TYR A 115 -20.16 13.12 -10.80
CA TYR A 115 -19.48 11.86 -11.06
C TYR A 115 -18.48 12.04 -12.22
N LEU A 116 -17.25 11.57 -12.05
CA LEU A 116 -16.22 11.61 -13.07
C LEU A 116 -15.86 10.19 -13.49
N GLU A 117 -15.95 9.92 -14.77
CA GLU A 117 -15.38 8.72 -15.36
C GLU A 117 -13.84 8.77 -15.31
N LYS A 118 -13.20 7.63 -15.49
CA LYS A 118 -11.76 7.47 -15.27
C LYS A 118 -10.92 8.50 -16.02
N GLU A 119 -11.27 8.78 -17.26
CA GLU A 119 -10.54 9.71 -18.13
C GLU A 119 -10.67 11.18 -17.67
N ALA A 120 -11.76 11.50 -16.99
CA ALA A 120 -12.03 12.84 -16.46
C ALA A 120 -11.41 13.09 -15.07
N LEU A 121 -10.95 12.06 -14.37
CA LEU A 121 -10.39 12.17 -13.02
C LEU A 121 -9.13 13.03 -12.98
N GLU A 122 -8.29 12.98 -14.01
CA GLU A 122 -6.99 13.67 -14.07
C GLU A 122 -7.10 15.15 -13.72
N ALA A 123 -8.14 15.82 -14.22
CA ALA A 123 -8.36 17.26 -13.98
C ALA A 123 -8.70 17.59 -12.52
N ASP A 124 -9.27 16.65 -11.75
CA ASP A 124 -9.66 16.86 -10.36
C ASP A 124 -8.60 16.39 -9.36
N LEU A 125 -7.57 15.63 -9.79
CA LEU A 125 -6.55 15.06 -8.90
C LEU A 125 -5.81 16.11 -8.05
N PRO A 126 -5.41 17.30 -8.55
CA PRO A 126 -4.75 18.30 -7.71
C PRO A 126 -5.64 18.76 -6.55
N ALA A 127 -6.89 19.12 -6.83
CA ALA A 127 -7.84 19.57 -5.82
C ALA A 127 -8.18 18.46 -4.83
N PHE A 128 -8.34 17.22 -5.31
CA PHE A 128 -8.54 16.05 -4.45
C PHE A 128 -7.34 15.82 -3.55
N THR A 129 -6.12 15.92 -4.08
CA THR A 129 -4.88 15.71 -3.32
C THR A 129 -4.76 16.70 -2.17
N ASP A 130 -5.00 17.98 -2.43
CA ASP A 130 -4.94 19.04 -1.40
C ASP A 130 -6.00 18.83 -0.31
N ALA A 131 -7.23 18.48 -0.70
CA ALA A 131 -8.30 18.19 0.24
C ALA A 131 -8.02 16.91 1.05
N PHE A 132 -7.45 15.88 0.43
CA PHE A 132 -7.06 14.64 1.10
C PHE A 132 -5.89 14.86 2.07
N CYS A 133 -4.86 15.62 1.69
CA CYS A 133 -3.79 16.01 2.62
C CYS A 133 -4.35 16.77 3.83
N SER A 134 -5.27 17.71 3.61
CA SER A 134 -5.93 18.45 4.69
C SER A 134 -6.73 17.54 5.62
N TYR A 135 -7.44 16.57 5.07
CA TYR A 135 -8.13 15.53 5.84
C TYR A 135 -7.15 14.70 6.68
N LEU A 136 -6.05 14.24 6.09
CA LEU A 136 -5.05 13.43 6.79
C LEU A 136 -4.40 14.20 7.96
N VAL A 137 -4.07 15.48 7.76
CA VAL A 137 -3.49 16.34 8.80
C VAL A 137 -4.47 16.57 9.96
N ALA A 138 -5.77 16.57 9.70
CA ALA A 138 -6.80 16.71 10.75
C ALA A 138 -7.01 15.43 11.58
N LEU A 139 -6.48 14.28 11.14
CA LEU A 139 -6.56 13.03 11.92
C LEU A 139 -5.68 13.10 13.17
N PRO A 140 -6.06 12.44 14.27
CA PRO A 140 -5.22 12.34 15.49
C PRO A 140 -3.84 11.71 15.22
N ARG A 141 -3.76 10.81 14.24
CA ARG A 141 -2.53 10.17 13.75
C ARG A 141 -2.63 9.96 12.25
N LEU A 142 -1.50 10.12 11.55
CA LEU A 142 -1.41 9.79 10.13
C LEU A 142 -1.49 8.27 9.93
N PRO A 143 -2.09 7.80 8.82
CA PRO A 143 -2.17 6.38 8.54
C PRO A 143 -0.78 5.75 8.41
N THR A 144 -0.70 4.47 8.73
CA THR A 144 0.53 3.69 8.64
C THR A 144 0.97 3.52 7.19
N VAL A 145 -0.01 3.34 6.28
CA VAL A 145 0.23 3.08 4.85
C VAL A 145 -1.00 3.50 4.03
N ILE A 146 -0.75 3.94 2.80
CA ILE A 146 -1.78 4.11 1.78
C ILE A 146 -1.63 2.98 0.77
N HIS A 147 -2.70 2.22 0.50
CA HIS A 147 -2.77 1.27 -0.59
C HIS A 147 -3.55 1.90 -1.74
N ALA A 148 -2.83 2.34 -2.76
CA ALA A 148 -3.37 3.00 -3.93
C ALA A 148 -3.82 2.00 -4.99
N HIS A 149 -5.05 2.14 -5.45
CA HIS A 149 -5.66 1.33 -6.49
C HIS A 149 -5.77 2.12 -7.78
N PHE A 150 -5.12 1.66 -8.84
CA PHE A 150 -4.88 2.35 -10.12
C PHE A 150 -3.87 3.51 -10.05
N ALA A 151 -3.43 3.96 -11.21
CA ALA A 151 -2.39 4.98 -11.34
C ALA A 151 -2.81 6.35 -10.80
N ASP A 152 -4.10 6.71 -10.91
CA ASP A 152 -4.65 7.96 -10.40
C ASP A 152 -4.50 8.07 -8.87
N ALA A 153 -4.88 7.01 -8.17
CA ALA A 153 -4.70 6.91 -6.72
C ALA A 153 -3.21 6.88 -6.33
N ALA A 154 -2.36 6.23 -7.14
CA ALA A 154 -0.93 6.22 -6.90
C ALA A 154 -0.29 7.60 -7.07
N ALA A 155 -0.74 8.41 -8.03
CA ALA A 155 -0.29 9.79 -8.22
C ALA A 155 -0.61 10.65 -6.98
N VAL A 156 -1.83 10.55 -6.44
CA VAL A 156 -2.21 11.20 -5.18
C VAL A 156 -1.35 10.71 -4.02
N ALA A 157 -1.18 9.39 -3.88
CA ALA A 157 -0.42 8.79 -2.79
C ALA A 157 1.08 9.18 -2.84
N ALA A 158 1.65 9.37 -4.03
CA ALA A 158 3.03 9.83 -4.19
C ALA A 158 3.23 11.25 -3.63
N ILE A 159 2.29 12.18 -3.88
CA ILE A 159 2.33 13.54 -3.33
C ILE A 159 2.11 13.52 -1.81
N VAL A 160 1.19 12.67 -1.30
CA VAL A 160 1.00 12.48 0.15
C VAL A 160 2.28 11.96 0.80
N ARG A 161 2.98 11.00 0.16
CA ARG A 161 4.26 10.49 0.63
C ARG A 161 5.33 11.59 0.70
N GLU A 162 5.40 12.44 -0.33
CA GLU A 162 6.33 13.56 -0.36
C GLU A 162 6.04 14.58 0.75
N ARG A 163 4.75 14.96 0.93
CA ARG A 163 4.34 16.00 1.88
C ARG A 163 4.28 15.53 3.34
N LEU A 164 3.83 14.29 3.57
CA LEU A 164 3.50 13.77 4.91
C LEU A 164 4.31 12.55 5.34
N GLY A 165 5.16 12.01 4.48
CA GLY A 165 6.00 10.84 4.76
C GLY A 165 5.24 9.51 4.90
N VAL A 166 3.98 9.43 4.45
CA VAL A 166 3.20 8.19 4.50
C VAL A 166 3.58 7.30 3.31
N PRO A 167 4.13 6.09 3.53
CA PRO A 167 4.48 5.19 2.44
C PRO A 167 3.24 4.70 1.71
N PHE A 168 3.39 4.37 0.42
CA PHE A 168 2.29 3.82 -0.33
C PHE A 168 2.62 2.54 -1.09
N ILE A 169 1.60 1.73 -1.24
CA ILE A 169 1.60 0.50 -2.03
C ILE A 169 0.72 0.70 -3.25
N TYR A 170 1.11 0.12 -4.36
CA TYR A 170 0.38 0.22 -5.61
C TYR A 170 -0.19 -1.14 -6.05
N THR A 171 -1.48 -1.18 -6.38
CA THR A 171 -2.14 -2.29 -7.09
C THR A 171 -2.78 -1.76 -8.37
N PRO A 172 -2.30 -2.19 -9.56
CA PRO A 172 -2.76 -1.66 -10.84
C PRO A 172 -4.15 -2.13 -11.27
N HIS A 173 -4.63 -3.29 -10.83
CA HIS A 173 -5.85 -4.02 -11.27
C HIS A 173 -5.93 -4.33 -12.76
N ALA A 174 -5.33 -3.52 -13.62
CA ALA A 174 -5.16 -3.73 -15.05
C ALA A 174 -4.12 -2.75 -15.58
N LEU A 175 -3.14 -3.23 -16.31
CA LEU A 175 -2.07 -2.45 -16.90
C LEU A 175 -2.33 -2.15 -18.37
N GLY A 176 -1.96 -0.94 -18.81
CA GLY A 176 -2.16 -0.45 -20.17
C GLY A 176 -1.22 -1.07 -21.20
N ILE A 177 -0.07 -1.58 -20.75
CA ILE A 177 0.98 -2.09 -21.65
C ILE A 177 0.49 -3.21 -22.58
N ASP A 178 -0.42 -4.06 -22.11
CA ASP A 178 -1.01 -5.13 -22.93
C ASP A 178 -1.96 -4.60 -24.01
N LYS A 179 -2.60 -3.46 -23.78
CA LYS A 179 -3.45 -2.82 -24.78
C LYS A 179 -2.64 -2.30 -25.97
N ARG A 180 -1.40 -1.87 -25.73
CA ARG A 180 -0.50 -1.37 -26.79
C ARG A 180 -0.20 -2.44 -27.85
N ALA A 181 -0.20 -3.71 -27.46
CA ALA A 181 0.04 -4.83 -28.39
C ALA A 181 -1.19 -5.18 -29.25
N THR A 182 -2.40 -4.74 -28.85
CA THR A 182 -3.66 -5.21 -29.45
C THR A 182 -4.54 -4.09 -30.02
N ALA A 183 -4.24 -2.83 -29.73
CA ALA A 183 -4.98 -1.65 -30.19
C ALA A 183 -4.03 -0.63 -30.82
N PRO A 184 -4.47 0.13 -31.85
CA PRO A 184 -3.69 1.27 -32.32
C PRO A 184 -3.43 2.23 -31.15
N GLY A 185 -2.16 2.57 -30.92
CA GLY A 185 -1.75 3.52 -29.90
C GLY A 185 -2.40 4.88 -30.12
N GLY A 186 -2.76 5.54 -29.02
CA GLY A 186 -3.28 6.90 -29.02
C GLY A 186 -2.74 7.64 -27.80
N ALA A 187 -2.74 8.98 -27.86
CA ALA A 187 -2.19 9.83 -26.79
C ALA A 187 -2.76 9.51 -25.39
N GLU A 188 -3.97 9.04 -25.29
CA GLU A 188 -4.61 8.61 -24.04
C GLU A 188 -3.96 7.35 -23.46
N LEU A 189 -3.72 6.32 -24.29
CA LEU A 189 -3.06 5.09 -23.84
C LEU A 189 -1.60 5.37 -23.45
N ASP A 190 -0.91 6.24 -24.16
CA ASP A 190 0.47 6.63 -23.85
C ASP A 190 0.54 7.38 -22.51
N ARG A 191 -0.36 8.34 -22.25
CA ARG A 191 -0.47 9.01 -20.95
C ARG A 191 -0.75 8.03 -19.82
N ARG A 192 -1.66 7.10 -20.03
CA ARG A 192 -1.96 6.04 -19.07
C ARG A 192 -0.73 5.19 -18.74
N ILE A 193 0.01 4.74 -19.76
CA ILE A 193 1.24 3.93 -19.58
C ILE A 193 2.29 4.73 -18.82
N GLU A 194 2.42 6.02 -19.08
CA GLU A 194 3.36 6.87 -18.36
C GLU A 194 2.96 7.07 -16.88
N ALA A 195 1.68 7.28 -16.61
CA ALA A 195 1.17 7.35 -15.24
C ALA A 195 1.39 6.03 -14.47
N GLU A 196 1.17 4.89 -15.14
CA GLU A 196 1.45 3.55 -14.57
C GLU A 196 2.95 3.35 -14.34
N ARG A 197 3.82 3.82 -15.25
CA ARG A 197 5.28 3.80 -15.07
C ARG A 197 5.69 4.62 -13.85
N ALA A 198 5.16 5.82 -13.69
CA ALA A 198 5.40 6.68 -12.52
C ALA A 198 4.92 6.04 -11.23
N ALA A 199 3.75 5.40 -11.22
CA ALA A 199 3.22 4.66 -10.08
C ALA A 199 4.13 3.48 -9.68
N ILE A 200 4.58 2.68 -10.65
CA ILE A 200 5.54 1.59 -10.44
C ILE A 200 6.87 2.13 -9.89
N GLY A 201 7.35 3.27 -10.41
CA GLY A 201 8.59 3.92 -9.96
C GLY A 201 8.52 4.45 -8.54
N GLY A 202 7.39 5.07 -8.19
CA GLY A 202 7.21 5.77 -6.91
C GLY A 202 6.77 4.91 -5.74
N ALA A 203 6.10 3.77 -5.96
CA ALA A 203 5.56 2.94 -4.89
C ALA A 203 6.65 2.28 -4.02
N ASP A 204 6.43 2.20 -2.72
CA ASP A 204 7.32 1.49 -1.77
C ASP A 204 7.17 -0.03 -1.88
N ALA A 205 5.99 -0.50 -2.32
CA ALA A 205 5.75 -1.88 -2.73
C ALA A 205 4.66 -1.95 -3.80
N ILE A 206 4.64 -3.03 -4.58
CA ILE A 206 3.67 -3.27 -5.64
C ILE A 206 3.04 -4.63 -5.37
N ILE A 207 1.72 -4.65 -5.13
CA ILE A 207 0.96 -5.88 -4.95
C ILE A 207 0.28 -6.23 -6.27
N LEU A 208 0.59 -7.40 -6.80
CA LEU A 208 0.06 -7.94 -8.06
C LEU A 208 -0.74 -9.22 -7.79
N SER A 209 -1.71 -9.50 -8.66
CA SER A 209 -2.62 -10.62 -8.49
C SER A 209 -2.06 -11.94 -9.06
N SER A 210 -1.16 -11.86 -10.05
CA SER A 210 -0.62 -13.02 -10.75
C SER A 210 0.85 -12.85 -11.12
N ARG A 211 1.53 -13.95 -11.42
CA ARG A 211 2.90 -13.94 -11.94
C ARG A 211 2.97 -13.31 -13.33
N ASP A 212 1.95 -13.51 -14.16
CA ASP A 212 1.90 -12.88 -15.48
C ASP A 212 1.97 -11.34 -15.36
N GLU A 213 1.25 -10.75 -14.38
CA GLU A 213 1.37 -9.31 -14.12
C GLU A 213 2.79 -8.94 -13.71
N ALA A 214 3.46 -9.75 -12.87
CA ALA A 214 4.80 -9.48 -12.38
C ALA A 214 5.88 -9.66 -13.44
N ASP A 215 5.93 -10.86 -14.02
CA ASP A 215 7.07 -11.31 -14.85
C ASP A 215 7.01 -10.78 -16.28
N ARG A 216 5.81 -10.43 -16.77
CA ARG A 216 5.59 -9.96 -18.13
C ARG A 216 5.14 -8.49 -18.17
N GLN A 217 4.03 -8.15 -17.48
CA GLN A 217 3.42 -6.83 -17.65
C GLN A 217 4.25 -5.75 -16.94
N VAL A 218 4.54 -5.88 -15.65
CA VAL A 218 5.35 -4.89 -14.90
C VAL A 218 6.78 -4.84 -15.43
N ALA A 219 7.36 -5.97 -15.81
CA ALA A 219 8.69 -6.01 -16.42
C ALA A 219 8.78 -5.20 -17.73
N ALA A 220 7.68 -5.14 -18.51
CA ALA A 220 7.62 -4.38 -19.77
C ALA A 220 7.64 -2.86 -19.59
N TYR A 221 7.45 -2.35 -18.36
CA TYR A 221 7.62 -0.91 -18.07
C TYR A 221 9.08 -0.49 -17.91
N ASP A 222 10.00 -1.43 -17.75
CA ASP A 222 11.46 -1.21 -17.63
C ASP A 222 11.81 -0.18 -16.55
N VAL A 223 11.24 -0.33 -15.37
CA VAL A 223 11.49 0.53 -14.21
C VAL A 223 12.56 -0.09 -13.32
N ALA A 224 13.66 0.61 -13.14
CA ALA A 224 14.77 0.15 -12.31
C ALA A 224 14.30 -0.14 -10.87
N GLY A 225 14.71 -1.29 -10.32
CA GLY A 225 14.37 -1.69 -8.95
C GLY A 225 12.90 -2.09 -8.72
N ALA A 226 12.04 -2.11 -9.74
CA ALA A 226 10.63 -2.52 -9.58
C ALA A 226 10.52 -3.97 -9.09
N ALA A 227 11.33 -4.87 -9.62
CA ALA A 227 11.30 -6.30 -9.29
C ALA A 227 11.46 -6.60 -7.79
N SER A 228 12.32 -5.87 -7.08
CA SER A 228 12.55 -6.06 -5.63
C SER A 228 11.37 -5.56 -4.77
N ARG A 229 10.48 -4.74 -5.32
CA ARG A 229 9.31 -4.18 -4.65
C ARG A 229 8.01 -4.91 -4.97
N VAL A 230 8.02 -5.79 -5.96
CA VAL A 230 6.85 -6.59 -6.38
C VAL A 230 6.62 -7.76 -5.42
N VAL A 231 5.34 -7.93 -5.05
CA VAL A 231 4.86 -9.10 -4.29
C VAL A 231 3.58 -9.59 -4.96
N CYS A 232 3.51 -10.89 -5.29
CA CYS A 232 2.30 -11.51 -5.81
C CYS A 232 1.42 -11.97 -4.64
N ILE A 233 0.30 -11.28 -4.43
CA ILE A 233 -0.71 -11.62 -3.43
C ILE A 233 -2.05 -11.75 -4.16
N PRO A 234 -2.45 -12.97 -4.54
CA PRO A 234 -3.70 -13.15 -5.26
C PRO A 234 -4.91 -12.76 -4.41
N PRO A 235 -5.92 -12.09 -4.99
CA PRO A 235 -7.15 -11.76 -4.29
C PRO A 235 -7.89 -13.01 -3.81
N GLY A 236 -8.75 -12.80 -2.81
CA GLY A 236 -9.57 -13.88 -2.26
C GLY A 236 -10.73 -14.26 -3.19
N ALA A 237 -11.12 -15.52 -3.12
CA ALA A 237 -12.41 -15.98 -3.65
C ALA A 237 -13.54 -15.29 -2.86
N PRO A 238 -14.63 -14.87 -3.52
CA PRO A 238 -15.81 -14.45 -2.78
C PRO A 238 -16.27 -15.59 -1.87
N THR A 239 -16.63 -15.27 -0.64
CA THR A 239 -17.37 -16.22 0.20
C THR A 239 -18.65 -16.58 -0.53
N ALA A 240 -18.96 -17.88 -0.59
CA ALA A 240 -20.22 -18.34 -1.17
C ALA A 240 -21.34 -17.46 -0.58
N SER A 241 -21.94 -16.63 -1.41
CA SER A 241 -22.98 -15.73 -0.92
C SER A 241 -24.19 -16.55 -0.56
N ASP A 242 -24.68 -16.46 0.66
CA ASP A 242 -26.01 -16.95 1.08
C ASP A 242 -27.14 -16.15 0.40
N VAL A 243 -26.83 -15.48 -0.73
CA VAL A 243 -27.81 -14.74 -1.51
C VAL A 243 -28.77 -15.75 -2.13
N THR A 244 -29.94 -15.85 -1.50
CA THR A 244 -31.09 -16.60 -1.98
C THR A 244 -31.99 -15.65 -2.77
N GLY A 245 -32.76 -16.19 -3.70
CA GLY A 245 -33.58 -15.39 -4.62
C GLY A 245 -32.89 -15.35 -5.99
N GLY A 246 -33.40 -14.69 -6.93
CA GLY A 246 -32.97 -14.66 -8.33
C GLY A 246 -34.06 -15.26 -9.18
N THR A 247 -34.67 -14.40 -10.00
CA THR A 247 -35.82 -14.81 -10.84
C THR A 247 -35.36 -15.28 -12.23
N LEU A 248 -34.08 -15.08 -12.54
CA LEU A 248 -33.55 -15.36 -13.87
C LEU A 248 -33.55 -16.86 -14.19
N SER A 249 -33.24 -17.73 -13.20
CA SER A 249 -33.29 -19.18 -13.40
C SER A 249 -34.67 -19.66 -13.84
N ASP A 250 -35.74 -19.18 -13.21
CA ASP A 250 -37.12 -19.51 -13.54
C ASP A 250 -37.56 -18.96 -14.91
N ARG A 251 -37.00 -17.81 -15.32
CA ARG A 251 -37.21 -17.26 -16.66
C ARG A 251 -36.54 -18.12 -17.73
N LEU A 252 -35.30 -18.56 -17.46
CA LEU A 252 -34.56 -19.45 -18.37
C LEU A 252 -35.29 -20.77 -18.60
N ASP A 253 -36.00 -21.29 -17.60
CA ASP A 253 -36.79 -22.52 -17.75
C ASP A 253 -37.96 -22.36 -18.73
N ARG A 254 -38.43 -21.13 -18.93
CA ARG A 254 -39.46 -20.81 -19.95
C ARG A 254 -38.87 -20.54 -21.33
N ASP A 255 -37.68 -19.94 -21.36
CA ASP A 255 -37.06 -19.49 -22.63
C ASP A 255 -36.26 -20.61 -23.33
N LEU A 256 -35.81 -21.61 -22.56
CA LEU A 256 -35.04 -22.72 -23.08
C LEU A 256 -35.96 -23.90 -23.46
N HIS A 257 -35.78 -24.52 -24.66
CA HIS A 257 -36.56 -25.67 -25.10
C HIS A 257 -36.31 -26.94 -24.27
N ARG A 258 -35.14 -27.06 -23.65
CA ARG A 258 -34.74 -28.23 -22.83
C ARG A 258 -34.07 -27.72 -21.57
N PRO A 259 -34.81 -27.14 -20.63
CA PRO A 259 -34.27 -26.51 -19.40
C PRO A 259 -33.60 -27.50 -18.45
N ASP A 260 -33.88 -28.79 -18.57
CA ASP A 260 -33.27 -29.90 -17.84
C ASP A 260 -31.79 -30.16 -18.18
N LYS A 261 -31.33 -29.69 -19.33
CA LYS A 261 -29.93 -29.86 -19.74
C LYS A 261 -28.96 -29.03 -18.91
N PRO A 262 -27.71 -29.54 -18.75
CA PRO A 262 -26.62 -28.74 -18.17
C PRO A 262 -26.46 -27.39 -18.87
N ILE A 263 -25.95 -26.39 -18.14
CA ILE A 263 -25.67 -25.08 -18.74
C ILE A 263 -24.17 -24.85 -18.90
N ILE A 264 -23.81 -24.29 -20.05
CA ILE A 264 -22.51 -23.63 -20.27
C ILE A 264 -22.71 -22.18 -19.85
N LEU A 265 -22.05 -21.74 -18.78
CA LEU A 265 -22.24 -20.42 -18.22
C LEU A 265 -21.04 -19.52 -18.55
N LEU A 266 -21.31 -18.32 -19.04
CA LEU A 266 -20.32 -17.23 -19.13
C LEU A 266 -20.86 -16.00 -18.39
N VAL A 267 -20.01 -15.40 -17.56
CA VAL A 267 -20.29 -14.13 -16.87
C VAL A 267 -19.12 -13.18 -17.11
N ALA A 268 -19.34 -12.11 -17.87
CA ALA A 268 -18.30 -11.13 -18.19
C ALA A 268 -18.90 -9.78 -18.60
N ARG A 269 -18.10 -8.71 -18.60
CA ARG A 269 -18.46 -7.46 -19.29
C ARG A 269 -18.47 -7.68 -20.80
N ALA A 270 -19.35 -7.00 -21.50
CA ALA A 270 -19.48 -7.06 -22.96
C ALA A 270 -18.37 -6.27 -23.66
N VAL A 271 -17.11 -6.67 -23.53
CA VAL A 271 -15.95 -6.02 -24.17
C VAL A 271 -15.19 -7.01 -25.04
N ALA A 272 -14.59 -6.54 -26.14
CA ALA A 272 -13.95 -7.37 -27.16
C ALA A 272 -12.91 -8.35 -26.60
N LYS A 273 -12.08 -7.90 -25.63
CA LYS A 273 -11.06 -8.73 -24.99
C LYS A 273 -11.61 -9.96 -24.24
N LYS A 274 -12.88 -9.95 -23.85
CA LYS A 274 -13.54 -11.10 -23.19
C LYS A 274 -13.93 -12.19 -24.20
N ASN A 275 -13.84 -11.90 -25.50
CA ASN A 275 -13.96 -12.86 -26.60
C ASN A 275 -15.23 -13.72 -26.57
N ILE A 276 -16.33 -13.12 -26.10
CA ILE A 276 -17.61 -13.83 -25.85
C ILE A 276 -18.17 -14.43 -27.13
N ALA A 277 -18.01 -13.72 -28.26
CA ALA A 277 -18.47 -14.19 -29.57
C ALA A 277 -17.80 -15.51 -30.02
N ALA A 278 -16.54 -15.76 -29.63
CA ALA A 278 -15.88 -17.03 -29.93
C ALA A 278 -16.55 -18.22 -29.23
N LEU A 279 -16.98 -18.04 -27.96
CA LEU A 279 -17.76 -19.09 -27.29
C LEU A 279 -19.10 -19.37 -28.03
N LEU A 280 -19.80 -18.30 -28.44
CA LEU A 280 -21.06 -18.46 -29.19
C LEU A 280 -20.84 -19.20 -30.54
N ARG A 281 -19.76 -18.85 -31.27
CA ARG A 281 -19.41 -19.57 -32.51
C ARG A 281 -18.96 -21.00 -32.23
N ALA A 282 -18.16 -21.26 -31.22
CA ALA A 282 -17.76 -22.60 -30.81
C ALA A 282 -18.98 -23.48 -30.47
N TYR A 283 -19.96 -22.92 -29.79
CA TYR A 283 -21.22 -23.59 -29.46
C TYR A 283 -22.05 -23.87 -30.73
N ALA A 284 -22.26 -22.86 -31.56
CA ALA A 284 -23.03 -22.99 -32.81
C ALA A 284 -22.39 -23.96 -33.82
N GLY A 285 -21.05 -24.00 -33.85
CA GLY A 285 -20.29 -24.90 -34.74
C GLY A 285 -20.22 -26.38 -34.28
N SER A 286 -20.77 -26.70 -33.09
CA SER A 286 -20.71 -28.05 -32.52
C SER A 286 -22.10 -28.65 -32.25
N PRO A 287 -22.69 -29.40 -33.19
CA PRO A 287 -23.99 -30.03 -32.99
C PRO A 287 -24.06 -30.93 -31.75
N ALA A 288 -22.96 -31.65 -31.45
CA ALA A 288 -22.87 -32.48 -30.24
C ALA A 288 -22.95 -31.65 -28.95
N LEU A 289 -22.33 -30.45 -28.90
CA LEU A 289 -22.38 -29.57 -27.75
C LEU A 289 -23.77 -28.94 -27.60
N MET A 290 -24.39 -28.52 -28.69
CA MET A 290 -25.78 -28.03 -28.70
C MET A 290 -26.79 -29.10 -28.26
N GLU A 291 -26.52 -30.37 -28.54
CA GLU A 291 -27.33 -31.46 -28.05
C GLU A 291 -27.08 -31.75 -26.56
N ALA A 292 -25.87 -31.59 -26.07
CA ALA A 292 -25.48 -31.94 -24.70
C ALA A 292 -25.84 -30.88 -23.64
N ALA A 293 -25.83 -29.58 -23.99
CA ALA A 293 -26.01 -28.49 -23.03
C ALA A 293 -26.66 -27.24 -23.61
N ASN A 294 -27.24 -26.36 -22.78
CA ASN A 294 -27.66 -25.00 -23.14
C ASN A 294 -26.53 -23.99 -22.88
N LEU A 295 -26.56 -22.89 -23.62
CA LEU A 295 -25.60 -21.78 -23.43
C LEU A 295 -26.28 -20.56 -22.75
N VAL A 296 -25.73 -20.11 -21.64
CA VAL A 296 -26.20 -18.92 -20.91
C VAL A 296 -25.08 -17.92 -20.81
N ILE A 297 -25.27 -16.72 -21.37
CA ILE A 297 -24.26 -15.66 -21.44
C ILE A 297 -24.78 -14.41 -20.70
N LEU A 298 -24.16 -14.04 -19.60
CA LEU A 298 -24.35 -12.78 -18.92
C LEU A 298 -23.29 -11.78 -19.41
N ALA A 299 -23.65 -10.96 -20.40
CA ALA A 299 -22.75 -10.02 -21.05
C ALA A 299 -22.96 -8.58 -20.54
N GLY A 300 -22.73 -8.38 -19.22
CA GLY A 300 -22.96 -7.09 -18.56
C GLY A 300 -24.43 -6.69 -18.46
N GLN A 301 -24.67 -5.43 -18.10
CA GLN A 301 -26.01 -4.85 -18.02
C GLN A 301 -26.32 -4.06 -19.30
N ARG A 302 -27.51 -4.20 -19.85
CA ARG A 302 -27.97 -3.30 -20.91
C ARG A 302 -28.53 -2.04 -20.31
N SER A 303 -27.88 -0.91 -20.56
CA SER A 303 -28.31 0.40 -20.10
C SER A 303 -27.91 1.50 -21.07
N ASP A 304 -28.53 2.66 -20.95
CA ASP A 304 -28.17 3.85 -21.74
C ASP A 304 -26.75 4.37 -21.41
N ARG A 305 -26.21 3.96 -20.25
CA ARG A 305 -24.85 4.27 -19.79
C ARG A 305 -23.77 3.26 -20.26
N SER A 306 -24.15 2.21 -21.03
CA SER A 306 -23.19 1.29 -21.61
C SER A 306 -22.27 2.01 -22.59
N SER A 307 -20.98 1.68 -22.56
CA SER A 307 -20.00 2.26 -23.49
C SER A 307 -20.33 1.90 -24.96
N PRO A 308 -19.81 2.63 -25.95
CA PRO A 308 -19.96 2.28 -27.36
C PRO A 308 -19.48 0.84 -27.66
N GLU A 309 -18.36 0.42 -27.06
CA GLU A 309 -17.81 -0.93 -27.19
C GLU A 309 -18.79 -1.98 -26.64
N GLU A 310 -19.33 -1.76 -25.44
CA GLU A 310 -20.26 -2.70 -24.81
C GLU A 310 -21.55 -2.84 -25.64
N ARG A 311 -22.08 -1.72 -26.15
CA ARG A 311 -23.25 -1.75 -27.04
C ARG A 311 -22.97 -2.54 -28.33
N ALA A 312 -21.80 -2.33 -28.94
CA ALA A 312 -21.42 -3.03 -30.17
C ALA A 312 -21.30 -4.55 -29.95
N VAL A 313 -20.61 -4.97 -28.86
CA VAL A 313 -20.48 -6.39 -28.52
C VAL A 313 -21.83 -7.01 -28.20
N GLN A 314 -22.69 -6.34 -27.42
CA GLN A 314 -24.04 -6.84 -27.14
C GLN A 314 -24.91 -6.94 -28.36
N ALA A 315 -24.80 -6.02 -29.34
CA ALA A 315 -25.52 -6.07 -30.60
C ALA A 315 -25.05 -7.25 -31.47
N ASP A 316 -23.73 -7.47 -31.60
CA ASP A 316 -23.16 -8.60 -32.34
C ASP A 316 -23.61 -9.95 -31.77
N LEU A 317 -23.56 -10.08 -30.40
CA LEU A 317 -24.03 -11.31 -29.75
C LEU A 317 -25.50 -11.59 -30.01
N ARG A 318 -26.36 -10.59 -29.99
CA ARG A 318 -27.79 -10.77 -30.31
C ARG A 318 -28.04 -11.12 -31.76
N ALA A 319 -27.35 -10.45 -32.69
CA ALA A 319 -27.45 -10.76 -34.10
C ALA A 319 -27.11 -12.22 -34.39
N ARG A 320 -26.06 -12.74 -33.77
CA ARG A 320 -25.64 -14.15 -33.89
C ARG A 320 -26.61 -15.12 -33.20
N ALA A 321 -27.08 -14.78 -32.00
CA ALA A 321 -28.02 -15.61 -31.24
C ALA A 321 -29.42 -15.69 -31.90
N ALA A 322 -29.75 -14.78 -32.82
CA ALA A 322 -30.99 -14.81 -33.60
C ALA A 322 -31.04 -15.92 -34.65
N ASP A 323 -29.95 -16.67 -34.87
CA ASP A 323 -29.95 -17.85 -35.71
C ASP A 323 -31.00 -18.87 -35.24
N ARG A 324 -31.82 -19.37 -36.18
CA ARG A 324 -32.88 -20.35 -35.89
C ARG A 324 -32.35 -21.63 -35.25
N ALA A 325 -31.14 -22.05 -35.59
CA ALA A 325 -30.49 -23.22 -35.00
C ALA A 325 -30.19 -23.04 -33.48
N LEU A 326 -30.09 -21.82 -33.02
CA LEU A 326 -29.79 -21.46 -31.61
C LEU A 326 -31.04 -21.13 -30.80
N ALA A 327 -32.21 -21.03 -31.44
CA ALA A 327 -33.47 -20.71 -30.77
C ALA A 327 -33.78 -21.75 -29.67
N GLY A 328 -34.10 -21.25 -28.47
CA GLY A 328 -34.36 -22.08 -27.28
C GLY A 328 -33.17 -22.88 -26.75
N ARG A 329 -31.94 -22.60 -27.22
CA ARG A 329 -30.68 -23.21 -26.75
C ARG A 329 -29.72 -22.22 -26.19
N VAL A 330 -29.87 -20.94 -26.54
CA VAL A 330 -29.00 -19.83 -26.08
C VAL A 330 -29.85 -18.78 -25.38
N ALA A 331 -29.40 -18.38 -24.19
CA ALA A 331 -30.02 -17.29 -23.44
C ALA A 331 -29.02 -16.15 -23.25
N LEU A 332 -29.49 -14.91 -23.58
CA LEU A 332 -28.74 -13.65 -23.46
C LEU A 332 -29.60 -12.62 -22.66
N PRO A 333 -29.70 -12.76 -21.33
CA PRO A 333 -30.49 -11.83 -20.54
C PRO A 333 -29.95 -10.40 -20.61
N ASP A 334 -30.85 -9.40 -20.73
CA ASP A 334 -30.48 -7.99 -20.77
C ASP A 334 -30.01 -7.45 -19.41
N ARG A 335 -30.52 -8.02 -18.33
CA ARG A 335 -30.23 -7.62 -16.95
C ARG A 335 -30.15 -8.83 -16.03
N HIS A 336 -29.30 -8.72 -15.05
CA HIS A 336 -29.12 -9.70 -13.97
C HIS A 336 -28.62 -8.99 -12.70
N ASP A 337 -28.85 -9.59 -11.57
CA ASP A 337 -28.31 -9.14 -10.29
C ASP A 337 -27.37 -10.20 -9.67
N ALA A 338 -26.88 -9.93 -8.46
CA ALA A 338 -25.98 -10.87 -7.78
C ALA A 338 -26.65 -12.19 -7.38
N ALA A 339 -27.95 -12.15 -7.10
CA ALA A 339 -28.74 -13.35 -6.77
C ALA A 339 -28.93 -14.24 -8.01
N ASP A 340 -29.16 -13.63 -9.17
CA ASP A 340 -29.24 -14.33 -10.44
C ASP A 340 -27.91 -15.02 -10.79
N VAL A 341 -26.78 -14.31 -10.65
CA VAL A 341 -25.44 -14.91 -10.88
C VAL A 341 -25.20 -16.10 -9.95
N ALA A 342 -25.51 -15.96 -8.65
CA ALA A 342 -25.35 -17.03 -7.68
C ALA A 342 -26.25 -18.24 -8.00
N ALA A 343 -27.50 -17.99 -8.43
CA ALA A 343 -28.42 -19.06 -8.86
C ALA A 343 -27.90 -19.82 -10.09
N LEU A 344 -27.33 -19.10 -11.06
CA LEU A 344 -26.75 -19.70 -12.27
C LEU A 344 -25.48 -20.50 -11.99
N TYR A 345 -24.61 -20.06 -11.08
CA TYR A 345 -23.50 -20.90 -10.63
C TYR A 345 -23.99 -22.20 -9.95
N ARG A 346 -25.01 -22.13 -9.09
CA ARG A 346 -25.62 -23.32 -8.48
C ARG A 346 -26.19 -24.27 -9.55
N ARG A 347 -26.88 -23.72 -10.58
CA ARG A 347 -27.40 -24.50 -11.69
C ARG A 347 -26.27 -25.14 -12.51
N ALA A 348 -25.23 -24.39 -12.82
CA ALA A 348 -24.07 -24.89 -13.58
C ALA A 348 -23.30 -26.00 -12.82
N ALA A 349 -23.35 -26.02 -11.48
CA ALA A 349 -22.74 -27.10 -10.69
C ALA A 349 -23.36 -28.47 -10.93
N HIS A 350 -24.58 -28.54 -11.49
CA HIS A 350 -25.28 -29.78 -11.83
C HIS A 350 -24.96 -30.24 -13.28
N GLY A 351 -23.72 -30.64 -13.50
CA GLY A 351 -23.27 -31.18 -14.80
C GLY A 351 -22.85 -30.13 -15.83
N GLY A 352 -22.92 -28.85 -15.50
CA GLY A 352 -22.53 -27.75 -16.39
C GLY A 352 -21.06 -27.35 -16.30
N VAL A 353 -20.71 -26.26 -16.98
CA VAL A 353 -19.35 -25.73 -17.04
C VAL A 353 -19.36 -24.21 -17.11
N PHE A 354 -18.43 -23.57 -16.43
CA PHE A 354 -18.17 -22.13 -16.57
C PHE A 354 -17.09 -21.89 -17.61
N VAL A 355 -17.28 -20.90 -18.51
CA VAL A 355 -16.33 -20.64 -19.60
C VAL A 355 -15.79 -19.21 -19.51
N ASN A 356 -14.47 -19.07 -19.55
CA ASN A 356 -13.77 -17.79 -19.69
C ASN A 356 -12.87 -17.85 -20.94
N PRO A 357 -13.36 -17.45 -22.12
CA PRO A 357 -12.63 -17.52 -23.37
C PRO A 357 -11.83 -16.25 -23.67
N ALA A 358 -11.54 -15.41 -22.68
CA ALA A 358 -10.87 -14.13 -22.84
C ALA A 358 -9.55 -14.28 -23.60
N LEU A 359 -9.23 -13.33 -24.48
CA LEU A 359 -7.94 -13.30 -25.18
C LEU A 359 -6.76 -13.22 -24.21
N HIS A 360 -6.97 -12.52 -23.11
CA HIS A 360 -6.10 -12.46 -21.94
C HIS A 360 -6.94 -12.07 -20.71
N GLU A 361 -6.78 -12.80 -19.62
CA GLU A 361 -7.45 -12.51 -18.34
C GLU A 361 -6.40 -12.21 -17.27
N PRO A 362 -6.28 -10.99 -16.76
CA PRO A 362 -5.25 -10.63 -15.78
C PRO A 362 -5.24 -11.53 -14.54
N PHE A 363 -6.42 -11.81 -13.97
CA PHE A 363 -6.55 -12.72 -12.84
C PHE A 363 -7.65 -13.75 -13.04
N GLY A 364 -8.94 -13.35 -13.02
CA GLY A 364 -10.07 -14.26 -13.23
C GLY A 364 -10.83 -14.57 -11.93
N LEU A 365 -11.36 -13.56 -11.22
CA LEU A 365 -12.21 -13.75 -10.06
C LEU A 365 -13.38 -14.70 -10.30
N THR A 366 -13.99 -14.66 -11.51
CA THR A 366 -15.08 -15.52 -11.90
C THR A 366 -14.72 -17.02 -11.93
N LEU A 367 -13.44 -17.35 -12.10
CA LEU A 367 -12.98 -18.73 -11.97
C LEU A 367 -12.98 -19.19 -10.52
N LEU A 368 -12.67 -18.28 -9.59
CA LEU A 368 -12.74 -18.57 -8.15
C LEU A 368 -14.19 -18.69 -7.67
N GLU A 369 -15.09 -17.86 -8.20
CA GLU A 369 -16.55 -17.97 -7.98
C GLU A 369 -17.06 -19.35 -8.44
N ALA A 370 -16.68 -19.75 -9.64
CA ALA A 370 -17.01 -21.08 -10.18
C ALA A 370 -16.45 -22.21 -9.29
N ALA A 371 -15.19 -22.11 -8.88
CA ALA A 371 -14.57 -23.09 -7.98
C ALA A 371 -15.30 -23.21 -6.62
N ALA A 372 -15.67 -22.07 -6.02
CA ALA A 372 -16.42 -22.02 -4.75
C ALA A 372 -17.80 -22.68 -4.89
N ALA A 373 -18.48 -22.45 -6.01
CA ALA A 373 -19.75 -23.09 -6.34
C ALA A 373 -19.59 -24.57 -6.75
N GLY A 374 -18.37 -25.03 -6.99
CA GLY A 374 -18.09 -26.39 -7.49
C GLY A 374 -18.43 -26.57 -8.98
N VAL A 375 -18.30 -25.52 -9.76
CA VAL A 375 -18.47 -25.57 -11.21
C VAL A 375 -17.11 -25.77 -11.86
N PRO A 376 -16.92 -26.81 -12.70
CA PRO A 376 -15.73 -26.95 -13.53
C PRO A 376 -15.58 -25.79 -14.49
N VAL A 377 -14.33 -25.42 -14.84
CA VAL A 377 -14.07 -24.32 -15.77
C VAL A 377 -13.38 -24.76 -17.05
N VAL A 378 -13.70 -24.06 -18.15
CA VAL A 378 -12.91 -24.03 -19.38
C VAL A 378 -12.43 -22.60 -19.55
N ALA A 379 -11.12 -22.37 -19.48
CA ALA A 379 -10.56 -21.03 -19.41
C ALA A 379 -9.38 -20.83 -20.36
N THR A 380 -9.17 -19.57 -20.74
CA THR A 380 -7.96 -19.18 -21.48
C THR A 380 -6.69 -19.58 -20.75
N ARG A 381 -5.66 -19.97 -21.53
CA ARG A 381 -4.32 -20.23 -20.98
C ARG A 381 -3.49 -18.97 -20.72
N TYR A 382 -4.01 -17.78 -21.03
CA TYR A 382 -3.27 -16.52 -20.94
C TYR A 382 -3.67 -15.70 -19.72
N GLY A 383 -2.67 -15.41 -18.88
CA GLY A 383 -2.81 -14.66 -17.63
C GLY A 383 -3.11 -15.54 -16.42
N GLY A 384 -3.80 -14.98 -15.43
CA GLY A 384 -4.13 -15.62 -14.15
C GLY A 384 -4.87 -16.96 -14.19
N PRO A 385 -5.73 -17.25 -15.21
CA PRO A 385 -6.38 -18.54 -15.31
C PRO A 385 -5.44 -19.74 -15.30
N SER A 386 -4.26 -19.62 -15.90
CA SER A 386 -3.26 -20.70 -15.89
C SER A 386 -2.86 -21.06 -14.45
N GLU A 387 -2.54 -20.07 -13.64
CA GLU A 387 -2.13 -20.26 -12.25
C GLU A 387 -3.29 -20.77 -11.37
N ILE A 388 -4.50 -20.25 -11.62
CA ILE A 388 -5.71 -20.65 -10.86
C ILE A 388 -6.07 -22.11 -11.16
N VAL A 389 -6.12 -22.49 -12.44
CA VAL A 389 -6.48 -23.85 -12.85
C VAL A 389 -5.40 -24.84 -12.43
N GLU A 390 -4.11 -24.52 -12.57
CA GLU A 390 -3.00 -25.35 -12.09
C GLU A 390 -3.11 -25.59 -10.57
N ARG A 391 -3.36 -24.53 -9.80
CA ARG A 391 -3.37 -24.59 -8.32
C ARG A 391 -4.59 -25.27 -7.75
N ILE A 392 -5.78 -25.02 -8.32
CA ILE A 392 -7.06 -25.56 -7.84
C ILE A 392 -7.36 -26.93 -8.45
N GLY A 393 -7.00 -27.14 -9.72
CA GLY A 393 -7.27 -28.38 -10.44
C GLY A 393 -8.72 -28.56 -10.87
N HIS A 394 -9.49 -27.47 -11.08
CA HIS A 394 -10.93 -27.50 -11.31
C HIS A 394 -11.34 -27.26 -12.78
N GLY A 395 -10.39 -27.31 -13.74
CA GLY A 395 -10.73 -26.96 -15.10
C GLY A 395 -9.75 -27.41 -16.17
N LEU A 396 -10.04 -26.99 -17.39
CA LEU A 396 -9.25 -27.19 -18.59
C LEU A 396 -8.84 -25.84 -19.17
N LEU A 397 -7.59 -25.75 -19.66
CA LEU A 397 -7.07 -24.55 -20.31
C LEU A 397 -7.15 -24.74 -21.86
N VAL A 398 -7.58 -23.69 -22.55
CA VAL A 398 -7.76 -23.68 -24.01
C VAL A 398 -7.04 -22.48 -24.63
N GLU A 399 -6.74 -22.63 -25.94
CA GLU A 399 -6.36 -21.49 -26.78
C GLU A 399 -7.62 -20.68 -27.13
N PRO A 400 -7.74 -19.41 -26.71
CA PRO A 400 -9.00 -18.66 -26.85
C PRO A 400 -9.38 -18.32 -28.31
N ARG A 401 -8.44 -18.44 -29.25
CA ARG A 401 -8.70 -18.25 -30.66
C ARG A 401 -9.09 -19.55 -31.40
N ASP A 402 -9.03 -20.69 -30.73
CA ASP A 402 -9.41 -21.98 -31.25
C ASP A 402 -10.83 -22.36 -30.77
N GLU A 403 -11.81 -22.05 -31.57
CA GLU A 403 -13.23 -22.34 -31.31
C GLU A 403 -13.49 -23.85 -31.18
N GLY A 404 -12.78 -24.67 -31.95
CA GLY A 404 -12.85 -26.15 -31.90
C GLY A 404 -12.35 -26.66 -30.53
N ALA A 405 -11.23 -26.14 -30.03
CA ALA A 405 -10.70 -26.49 -28.72
C ALA A 405 -11.64 -26.07 -27.59
N ILE A 406 -12.26 -24.87 -27.68
CA ILE A 406 -13.28 -24.41 -26.72
C ILE A 406 -14.47 -25.39 -26.70
N ALA A 407 -15.03 -25.70 -27.89
CA ALA A 407 -16.17 -26.60 -27.99
C ALA A 407 -15.86 -28.01 -27.49
N ALA A 408 -14.71 -28.58 -27.84
CA ALA A 408 -14.28 -29.92 -27.43
C ALA A 408 -14.08 -30.00 -25.90
N ALA A 409 -13.47 -28.97 -25.31
CA ALA A 409 -13.27 -28.92 -23.87
C ALA A 409 -14.61 -28.81 -23.12
N CYS A 410 -15.53 -27.96 -23.57
CA CYS A 410 -16.86 -27.84 -23.00
C CYS A 410 -17.63 -29.18 -23.10
N LEU A 411 -17.66 -29.78 -24.30
CA LEU A 411 -18.32 -31.05 -24.53
C LEU A 411 -17.79 -32.15 -23.62
N ARG A 412 -16.46 -32.24 -23.49
CA ARG A 412 -15.83 -33.22 -22.63
C ARG A 412 -16.27 -33.07 -21.17
N VAL A 413 -16.33 -31.79 -20.63
CA VAL A 413 -16.72 -31.55 -19.23
C VAL A 413 -18.18 -31.90 -19.01
N VAL A 414 -19.11 -31.55 -19.94
CA VAL A 414 -20.55 -31.76 -19.75
C VAL A 414 -20.98 -33.18 -20.00
N THR A 415 -20.22 -33.99 -20.78
CA THR A 415 -20.58 -35.38 -21.12
C THR A 415 -19.84 -36.42 -20.27
N ASP A 416 -18.66 -36.11 -19.73
CA ASP A 416 -17.89 -37.00 -18.85
C ASP A 416 -18.21 -36.70 -17.38
N ALA A 417 -19.18 -37.42 -16.80
CA ALA A 417 -19.61 -37.28 -15.44
C ALA A 417 -18.50 -37.59 -14.42
N VAL A 418 -17.51 -38.43 -14.75
CA VAL A 418 -16.39 -38.73 -13.86
C VAL A 418 -15.45 -37.54 -13.78
N LEU A 419 -15.09 -36.99 -14.95
CA LEU A 419 -14.28 -35.79 -15.07
C LEU A 419 -14.95 -34.62 -14.36
N HIS A 420 -16.26 -34.38 -14.61
CA HIS A 420 -17.02 -33.30 -14.01
C HIS A 420 -16.96 -33.39 -12.48
N ARG A 421 -17.28 -34.55 -11.88
CA ARG A 421 -17.23 -34.73 -10.42
C ARG A 421 -15.84 -34.51 -9.84
N ARG A 422 -14.79 -34.99 -10.54
CA ARG A 422 -13.39 -34.79 -10.13
C ARG A 422 -13.02 -33.31 -10.09
N LEU A 423 -13.31 -32.56 -11.15
CA LEU A 423 -13.03 -31.12 -11.27
C LEU A 423 -13.84 -30.31 -10.25
N SER A 424 -15.14 -30.61 -10.10
CA SER A 424 -16.02 -29.99 -9.13
C SER A 424 -15.50 -30.18 -7.69
N ALA A 425 -15.14 -31.40 -7.32
CA ALA A 425 -14.58 -31.70 -6.01
C ALA A 425 -13.23 -30.99 -5.76
N ALA A 426 -12.37 -30.89 -6.76
CA ALA A 426 -11.11 -30.14 -6.68
C ALA A 426 -11.37 -28.66 -6.43
N GLY A 427 -12.33 -28.05 -7.15
CA GLY A 427 -12.76 -26.67 -6.95
C GLY A 427 -13.10 -26.38 -5.49
N ARG A 428 -14.08 -27.13 -4.95
CA ARG A 428 -14.54 -26.93 -3.56
C ARG A 428 -13.44 -27.15 -2.53
N ARG A 429 -12.58 -28.16 -2.69
CA ARG A 429 -11.50 -28.44 -1.73
C ARG A 429 -10.41 -27.38 -1.74
N ASN A 430 -10.03 -26.91 -2.94
CA ASN A 430 -8.79 -26.17 -3.11
C ASN A 430 -8.99 -24.64 -3.25
N VAL A 431 -10.24 -24.16 -3.41
CA VAL A 431 -10.54 -22.71 -3.53
C VAL A 431 -10.09 -21.90 -2.32
N GLY A 432 -10.06 -22.50 -1.12
CA GLY A 432 -9.56 -21.88 0.11
C GLY A 432 -8.09 -21.42 0.03
N ALA A 433 -7.32 -21.91 -0.97
CA ALA A 433 -5.99 -21.38 -1.27
C ALA A 433 -6.01 -19.91 -1.72
N TYR A 434 -7.19 -19.41 -2.14
CA TYR A 434 -7.47 -18.02 -2.53
C TYR A 434 -8.49 -17.41 -1.55
N GLY A 435 -8.16 -17.36 -0.28
CA GLY A 435 -9.05 -16.79 0.74
C GLY A 435 -8.68 -15.35 1.10
N TRP A 436 -9.65 -14.49 1.31
CA TRP A 436 -9.44 -13.11 1.77
C TRP A 436 -8.67 -13.01 3.11
N PRO A 437 -8.86 -13.93 4.08
CA PRO A 437 -8.01 -13.93 5.29
C PRO A 437 -6.52 -14.11 4.97
N ARG A 438 -6.19 -14.94 3.97
CA ARG A 438 -4.81 -15.15 3.52
C ARG A 438 -4.24 -13.94 2.80
N TYR A 439 -5.07 -13.30 1.97
CA TYR A 439 -4.73 -12.01 1.37
C TYR A 439 -4.43 -10.96 2.44
N ALA A 440 -5.32 -10.84 3.44
CA ALA A 440 -5.15 -9.89 4.54
C ALA A 440 -3.88 -10.17 5.35
N GLU A 441 -3.56 -11.43 5.64
CA GLU A 441 -2.31 -11.80 6.32
C GLU A 441 -1.08 -11.37 5.52
N ALA A 442 -1.02 -11.69 4.23
CA ALA A 442 0.12 -11.39 3.39
C ALA A 442 0.28 -9.87 3.15
N SER A 443 -0.83 -9.17 2.87
CA SER A 443 -0.80 -7.73 2.62
C SER A 443 -0.46 -6.92 3.88
N VAL A 444 -1.06 -7.25 5.03
CA VAL A 444 -0.77 -6.60 6.32
C VAL A 444 0.68 -6.82 6.73
N ARG A 445 1.23 -8.03 6.53
CA ARG A 445 2.66 -8.28 6.71
C ARG A 445 3.51 -7.35 5.85
N ARG A 446 3.18 -7.22 4.55
CA ARG A 446 3.91 -6.32 3.65
C ARG A 446 3.79 -4.85 4.07
N TYR A 447 2.65 -4.41 4.57
CA TYR A 447 2.46 -3.06 5.12
C TYR A 447 3.35 -2.83 6.34
N ALA A 448 3.40 -3.80 7.24
CA ALA A 448 4.24 -3.73 8.43
C ALA A 448 5.75 -3.69 8.11
N ASP A 449 6.19 -4.30 7.01
CA ASP A 449 7.59 -4.24 6.57
C ASP A 449 8.03 -2.85 6.14
N LEU A 450 7.08 -2.00 5.69
CA LEU A 450 7.34 -0.59 5.39
C LEU A 450 7.47 0.28 6.64
N VAL A 451 7.17 -0.28 7.82
CA VAL A 451 7.26 0.39 9.11
C VAL A 451 8.16 -0.45 10.00
N PRO A 452 9.46 -0.24 9.99
CA PRO A 452 10.36 -0.98 10.84
C PRO A 452 9.97 -0.82 12.31
N ALA A 453 10.03 -1.91 13.09
CA ALA A 453 9.82 -1.85 14.53
C ALA A 453 10.85 -0.89 15.14
N PRO A 454 10.52 -0.20 16.27
CA PRO A 454 11.51 0.57 17.00
C PRO A 454 12.70 -0.31 17.38
N ALA A 455 13.92 0.14 17.04
CA ALA A 455 15.16 -0.55 17.33
C ALA A 455 16.08 0.24 18.25
N LEU A 456 15.81 1.56 18.43
CA LEU A 456 16.61 2.46 19.25
C LEU A 456 15.75 3.62 19.72
N VAL A 457 15.93 4.04 20.98
CA VAL A 457 15.38 5.29 21.55
C VAL A 457 16.53 6.25 21.81
N ALA A 458 16.43 7.46 21.26
CA ALA A 458 17.40 8.54 21.46
C ALA A 458 16.68 9.74 22.10
N CYS A 459 17.14 10.20 23.25
CA CYS A 459 16.53 11.32 23.96
C CYS A 459 17.54 12.46 24.18
N ASP A 460 17.07 13.70 24.02
CA ASP A 460 17.78 14.83 24.59
C ASP A 460 17.65 14.85 26.12
N ILE A 461 18.50 15.63 26.81
CA ILE A 461 18.52 15.76 28.27
C ILE A 461 17.71 16.99 28.73
N ASP A 462 18.17 18.17 28.32
CA ASP A 462 17.70 19.45 28.86
C ASP A 462 16.28 19.75 28.40
N GLY A 463 15.36 19.95 29.33
CA GLY A 463 13.97 20.18 29.01
C GLY A 463 13.22 18.94 28.50
N THR A 464 13.94 17.87 28.11
CA THR A 464 13.36 16.62 27.61
C THR A 464 13.32 15.53 28.70
N LEU A 465 14.44 15.11 29.26
CA LEU A 465 14.49 14.13 30.35
C LEU A 465 14.52 14.80 31.74
N THR A 466 15.01 16.05 31.82
CA THR A 466 15.06 16.85 33.03
C THR A 466 13.89 17.85 33.10
N GLY A 467 13.67 18.48 34.29
CA GLY A 467 12.63 19.48 34.52
C GLY A 467 11.46 18.99 35.37
N CYS A 468 11.26 17.67 35.50
CA CYS A 468 10.24 17.06 36.37
C CYS A 468 10.74 15.76 36.97
N ARG A 469 10.93 15.71 38.32
CA ARG A 469 11.44 14.49 39.00
C ARG A 469 10.49 13.29 38.89
N GLU A 470 9.19 13.51 38.98
CA GLU A 470 8.19 12.45 38.80
C GLU A 470 8.28 11.83 37.38
N GLY A 471 8.38 12.68 36.37
CA GLY A 471 8.56 12.21 34.96
C GLY A 471 9.88 11.45 34.79
N ALA A 472 10.98 11.92 35.39
CA ALA A 472 12.27 11.24 35.36
C ALA A 472 12.19 9.82 35.98
N GLY A 473 11.49 9.69 37.13
CA GLY A 473 11.22 8.39 37.75
C GLY A 473 10.44 7.45 36.85
N ALA A 474 9.35 7.92 36.22
CA ALA A 474 8.57 7.13 35.28
C ALA A 474 9.40 6.69 34.06
N PHE A 475 10.31 7.55 33.57
CA PHE A 475 11.23 7.19 32.48
C PHE A 475 12.25 6.16 32.94
N SER A 476 12.76 6.26 34.19
CA SER A 476 13.67 5.28 34.79
C SER A 476 13.02 3.89 34.90
N ASP A 477 11.73 3.84 35.24
CA ASP A 477 10.98 2.58 35.30
C ASP A 477 10.75 1.99 33.92
N TRP A 478 10.42 2.81 32.93
CA TRP A 478 10.37 2.38 31.53
C TRP A 478 11.71 1.80 31.08
N ALA A 479 12.81 2.49 31.40
CA ALA A 479 14.14 2.07 30.98
C ALA A 479 14.59 0.74 31.58
N LYS A 480 14.15 0.40 32.82
CA LYS A 480 14.39 -0.91 33.43
C LYS A 480 13.69 -2.06 32.69
N ALA A 481 12.50 -1.77 32.12
CA ALA A 481 11.67 -2.75 31.42
C ALA A 481 11.89 -2.76 29.90
N ARG A 482 12.74 -1.88 29.36
CA ARG A 482 12.91 -1.72 27.92
C ARG A 482 13.51 -2.95 27.23
N HIS A 483 13.10 -3.14 25.98
CA HIS A 483 13.62 -4.21 25.10
C HIS A 483 14.46 -3.67 23.94
N VAL A 484 14.68 -2.34 23.89
CA VAL A 484 15.44 -1.65 22.84
C VAL A 484 16.54 -0.80 23.49
N PRO A 485 17.69 -0.62 22.84
CA PRO A 485 18.73 0.29 23.31
C PRO A 485 18.19 1.70 23.51
N PHE A 486 18.76 2.38 24.50
CA PHE A 486 18.49 3.78 24.83
C PHE A 486 19.80 4.57 24.80
N VAL A 487 19.83 5.68 24.06
CA VAL A 487 20.98 6.57 23.97
C VAL A 487 20.60 8.01 24.32
N ILE A 488 21.52 8.76 24.88
CA ILE A 488 21.38 10.20 25.11
C ILE A 488 22.01 10.95 23.93
N ALA A 489 21.26 11.89 23.33
CA ALA A 489 21.70 12.74 22.24
C ALA A 489 21.58 14.22 22.63
N THR A 490 22.65 14.83 23.13
CA THR A 490 22.62 16.15 23.77
C THR A 490 23.63 17.14 23.18
N GLY A 491 23.35 18.43 23.37
CA GLY A 491 24.30 19.52 23.09
C GLY A 491 25.45 19.63 24.10
N ARG A 492 25.27 19.03 25.27
CA ARG A 492 26.27 19.05 26.35
C ARG A 492 27.50 18.21 26.02
N ARG A 493 28.60 18.50 26.72
CA ARG A 493 29.79 17.63 26.68
C ARG A 493 29.54 16.38 27.53
N PHE A 494 30.38 15.38 27.33
CA PHE A 494 30.22 14.08 27.94
C PHE A 494 30.19 14.12 29.47
N GLU A 495 31.14 14.83 30.12
CA GLU A 495 31.23 14.96 31.56
C GLU A 495 30.03 15.68 32.20
N GLU A 496 29.52 16.71 31.50
CA GLU A 496 28.31 17.43 31.89
C GLU A 496 27.06 16.54 31.76
N ALA A 497 26.95 15.78 30.68
CA ALA A 497 25.85 14.85 30.48
C ALA A 497 25.82 13.76 31.57
N GLN A 498 26.99 13.18 31.92
CA GLN A 498 27.08 12.21 33.00
C GLN A 498 26.67 12.83 34.37
N ALA A 499 27.14 14.03 34.65
CA ALA A 499 26.78 14.71 35.89
C ALA A 499 25.27 14.93 36.02
N ILE A 500 24.59 15.34 34.95
CA ILE A 500 23.13 15.54 34.93
C ILE A 500 22.39 14.20 35.08
N VAL A 501 22.84 13.14 34.39
CA VAL A 501 22.26 11.80 34.54
C VAL A 501 22.32 11.34 35.98
N ALA A 502 23.45 11.55 36.67
CA ALA A 502 23.61 11.20 38.06
C ALA A 502 22.77 12.12 38.98
N GLU A 503 22.76 13.45 38.75
CA GLU A 503 21.98 14.40 39.50
C GLU A 503 20.47 14.13 39.49
N TRP A 504 19.96 13.71 38.32
CA TRP A 504 18.55 13.46 38.07
C TRP A 504 18.11 12.02 38.32
N ASP A 505 19.01 11.16 38.76
CA ASP A 505 18.77 9.69 38.89
C ASP A 505 18.17 9.05 37.63
N LEU A 506 18.65 9.51 36.50
CA LEU A 506 18.24 8.98 35.20
C LEU A 506 18.95 7.63 34.95
N PRO A 507 18.34 6.77 34.12
CA PRO A 507 18.96 5.51 33.73
C PRO A 507 20.23 5.75 32.91
N GLU A 508 21.26 4.98 33.17
CA GLU A 508 22.50 5.01 32.37
C GLU A 508 22.20 4.57 30.94
N PRO A 509 22.54 5.36 29.91
CA PRO A 509 22.31 5.01 28.53
C PRO A 509 23.29 3.96 28.02
N ASP A 510 22.97 3.34 26.86
CA ASP A 510 23.86 2.43 26.17
C ASP A 510 24.98 3.17 25.39
N ALA A 511 24.76 4.45 25.08
CA ALA A 511 25.76 5.36 24.52
C ALA A 511 25.40 6.83 24.82
N TYR A 512 26.43 7.70 24.85
CA TYR A 512 26.25 9.15 24.86
C TYR A 512 26.66 9.74 23.50
N LEU A 513 25.75 10.45 22.87
CA LEU A 513 25.96 11.21 21.64
C LEU A 513 25.99 12.70 22.03
N THR A 514 27.16 13.22 22.32
CA THR A 514 27.36 14.55 22.94
C THR A 514 27.87 15.59 21.94
N ASP A 515 28.01 16.84 22.41
CA ASP A 515 28.48 17.95 21.57
C ASP A 515 27.65 18.14 20.29
N VAL A 516 26.32 18.12 20.44
CA VAL A 516 25.37 18.20 19.30
C VAL A 516 25.56 17.03 18.30
N GLY A 517 25.94 15.85 18.80
CA GLY A 517 26.20 14.67 17.97
C GLY A 517 27.54 14.69 17.24
N SER A 518 28.51 15.48 17.70
CA SER A 518 29.87 15.46 17.16
C SER A 518 30.84 14.58 17.97
N THR A 519 30.37 13.96 19.04
CA THR A 519 31.13 13.00 19.85
C THR A 519 30.24 11.81 20.22
N MET A 520 30.74 10.59 20.03
CA MET A 520 30.06 9.34 20.43
C MET A 520 30.91 8.64 21.47
N MET A 521 30.34 8.42 22.66
CA MET A 521 30.98 7.68 23.76
C MET A 521 30.31 6.33 23.94
N LEU A 522 31.10 5.27 23.90
CA LEU A 522 30.68 3.88 24.03
C LEU A 522 31.31 3.23 25.26
N ARG A 523 30.63 2.23 25.84
CA ARG A 523 31.23 1.41 26.91
C ARG A 523 32.27 0.47 26.33
N GLY A 524 33.48 0.56 26.83
CA GLY A 524 34.58 -0.35 26.49
C GLY A 524 34.58 -1.57 27.40
N PRO A 525 35.55 -2.52 27.15
CA PRO A 525 35.82 -3.63 28.06
C PRO A 525 36.10 -3.09 29.47
N GLY A 526 35.46 -3.66 30.50
CA GLY A 526 35.56 -3.20 31.89
C GLY A 526 34.65 -2.03 32.28
N GLY A 527 33.70 -1.62 31.39
CA GLY A 527 32.66 -0.65 31.72
C GLY A 527 33.07 0.83 31.58
N ALA A 528 34.33 1.13 31.28
CA ALA A 528 34.80 2.51 31.09
C ALA A 528 34.27 3.11 29.77
N TRP A 529 33.88 4.37 29.80
CA TRP A 529 33.49 5.12 28.62
C TRP A 529 34.69 5.51 27.76
N ARG A 530 34.58 5.31 26.44
CA ARG A 530 35.62 5.66 25.46
C ARG A 530 35.00 6.30 24.22
N PRO A 531 35.67 7.31 23.62
CA PRO A 531 35.23 7.86 22.36
C PRO A 531 35.31 6.82 21.24
N CYS A 532 34.29 6.82 20.35
CA CYS A 532 34.24 5.94 19.18
C CYS A 532 35.15 6.48 18.08
N SER A 533 36.26 5.77 17.83
CA SER A 533 37.27 6.14 16.83
C SER A 533 36.74 6.06 15.39
N GLU A 534 35.88 5.08 15.10
CA GLU A 534 35.25 4.89 13.80
C GLU A 534 34.33 6.07 13.45
N TYR A 535 33.54 6.54 14.44
CA TYR A 535 32.69 7.70 14.25
C TYR A 535 33.52 8.99 14.11
N ALA A 536 34.56 9.15 14.89
CA ALA A 536 35.49 10.29 14.75
C ALA A 536 36.13 10.35 13.35
N ALA A 537 36.50 9.21 12.76
CA ALA A 537 37.04 9.13 11.41
C ALA A 537 36.01 9.55 10.34
N ILE A 538 34.70 9.21 10.53
CA ILE A 538 33.62 9.69 9.66
C ILE A 538 33.50 11.21 9.73
N LEU A 539 33.62 11.80 10.92
CA LEU A 539 33.55 13.25 11.12
C LEU A 539 34.77 14.00 10.55
N ASP A 540 35.94 13.38 10.56
CA ASP A 540 37.16 13.96 9.97
C ASP A 540 37.06 14.06 8.44
N ALA A 541 36.28 13.20 7.81
CA ALA A 541 36.16 13.17 6.36
C ALA A 541 35.46 14.45 5.83
N GLY A 542 36.21 15.27 5.13
CA GLY A 542 35.71 16.54 4.56
C GLY A 542 35.54 17.69 5.56
N TRP A 543 36.06 17.56 6.79
CA TRP A 543 36.01 18.62 7.80
C TRP A 543 37.23 19.55 7.73
N ALA A 544 37.07 20.70 7.12
CA ALA A 544 38.09 21.73 7.01
C ALA A 544 38.03 22.71 8.19
N ARG A 545 38.21 22.21 9.45
CA ARG A 545 37.97 22.96 10.69
C ARG A 545 38.65 24.34 10.72
N ASP A 546 39.93 24.41 10.39
CA ASP A 546 40.69 25.63 10.51
C ASP A 546 40.31 26.67 9.45
N GLU A 547 39.86 26.24 8.28
CA GLU A 547 39.33 27.13 7.24
C GLU A 547 37.95 27.65 7.63
N VAL A 548 37.10 26.81 8.20
CA VAL A 548 35.79 27.18 8.75
C VAL A 548 35.97 28.17 9.91
N ALA A 549 36.92 27.95 10.81
CA ALA A 549 37.22 28.84 11.95
C ALA A 549 37.71 30.20 11.45
N ARG A 550 38.63 30.24 10.46
CA ARG A 550 39.14 31.48 9.85
C ARG A 550 38.01 32.28 9.19
N LEU A 551 37.13 31.62 8.45
CA LEU A 551 36.01 32.29 7.81
C LEU A 551 35.03 32.84 8.88
N ALA A 552 34.67 32.06 9.90
CA ALA A 552 33.79 32.49 10.98
C ALA A 552 34.36 33.71 11.73
N ALA A 553 35.67 33.76 11.96
CA ALA A 553 36.34 34.91 12.59
C ALA A 553 36.17 36.22 11.79
N THR A 554 36.06 36.14 10.46
CA THR A 554 35.81 37.35 9.61
C THR A 554 34.41 37.95 9.82
N LEU A 555 33.47 37.18 10.36
CA LEU A 555 32.09 37.58 10.57
C LEU A 555 31.88 38.30 11.92
N ARG A 556 32.93 38.38 12.75
CA ARG A 556 32.91 39.04 14.08
C ARG A 556 31.80 38.53 15.00
N ILE A 557 31.39 37.28 14.86
CA ILE A 557 30.41 36.61 15.73
C ILE A 557 31.15 36.12 16.98
N ALA A 558 30.60 36.39 18.15
CA ALA A 558 31.25 36.10 19.42
C ALA A 558 31.41 34.57 19.64
N PRO A 559 32.64 34.03 19.79
CA PRO A 559 32.82 32.62 20.10
C PRO A 559 32.36 32.32 21.54
N GLN A 560 31.87 31.12 21.75
CA GLN A 560 31.64 30.57 23.09
C GLN A 560 32.98 30.23 23.75
N PRO A 561 33.01 30.06 25.11
CA PRO A 561 34.24 29.73 25.82
C PRO A 561 35.03 28.55 25.22
N PRO A 562 36.35 28.49 25.39
CA PRO A 562 37.20 27.43 24.87
C PRO A 562 36.72 26.01 25.21
N ALA A 563 36.11 25.84 26.38
CA ALA A 563 35.53 24.59 26.81
C ALA A 563 34.37 24.10 25.91
N CYS A 564 33.68 25.00 25.19
CA CYS A 564 32.61 24.66 24.24
C CYS A 564 33.12 24.31 22.82
N GLN A 565 34.42 24.50 22.59
CA GLN A 565 35.09 24.19 21.33
C GLN A 565 35.66 22.78 21.35
N SER A 566 35.55 22.03 20.24
CA SER A 566 36.16 20.71 20.13
C SER A 566 36.77 20.49 18.73
N ARG A 567 37.38 19.33 18.51
CA ARG A 567 37.89 18.93 17.19
C ARG A 567 36.82 19.01 16.11
N HIS A 568 35.58 18.62 16.45
CA HIS A 568 34.45 18.51 15.52
C HIS A 568 33.32 19.51 15.82
N LYS A 569 33.59 20.57 16.60
CA LYS A 569 32.59 21.60 16.92
C LYS A 569 33.24 22.98 17.08
N LEU A 570 32.66 23.97 16.42
CA LEU A 570 32.94 25.38 16.64
C LEU A 570 31.64 26.07 17.12
N SER A 571 31.67 26.67 18.30
CA SER A 571 30.50 27.23 18.97
C SER A 571 30.58 28.73 19.11
N PHE A 572 29.46 29.42 18.84
CA PHE A 572 29.34 30.88 18.85
C PHE A 572 28.07 31.32 19.57
N PHE A 573 28.03 32.57 20.00
CA PHE A 573 26.80 33.26 20.41
C PHE A 573 26.27 34.05 19.23
N GLY A 574 24.98 33.86 18.86
CA GLY A 574 24.41 34.61 17.75
C GLY A 574 22.96 34.26 17.46
N SER A 575 22.33 35.09 16.66
CA SER A 575 20.94 34.98 16.20
C SER A 575 20.77 34.01 15.02
N ALA A 576 19.52 33.70 14.68
CA ALA A 576 19.17 32.92 13.48
C ALA A 576 19.71 33.57 12.18
N THR A 577 19.71 34.91 12.13
CA THR A 577 20.26 35.68 10.97
C THR A 577 21.76 35.48 10.84
N GLU A 578 22.49 35.47 11.95
CA GLU A 578 23.93 35.23 11.95
C GLU A 578 24.25 33.78 11.59
N ALA A 579 23.47 32.83 12.05
CA ALA A 579 23.57 31.43 11.62
C ALA A 579 23.35 31.27 10.11
N ALA A 580 22.33 31.93 9.55
CA ALA A 580 22.07 31.96 8.11
C ALA A 580 23.23 32.61 7.32
N THR A 581 23.84 33.66 7.87
CA THR A 581 25.02 34.31 7.32
C THR A 581 26.20 33.36 7.27
N ILE A 582 26.48 32.64 8.37
CA ILE A 582 27.54 31.62 8.39
C ILE A 582 27.30 30.56 7.30
N ARG A 583 26.07 30.00 7.20
CA ARG A 583 25.73 29.01 6.16
C ARG A 583 26.01 29.51 4.76
N THR A 584 25.56 30.72 4.46
CA THR A 584 25.75 31.34 3.14
C THR A 584 27.23 31.54 2.82
N ARG A 585 28.00 32.04 3.78
CA ARG A 585 29.44 32.26 3.60
C ARG A 585 30.23 30.98 3.43
N LEU A 586 29.94 29.95 4.21
CA LEU A 586 30.53 28.63 4.06
C LEU A 586 30.23 28.03 2.68
N LYS A 587 28.97 28.08 2.26
CA LYS A 587 28.55 27.61 0.93
C LYS A 587 29.29 28.33 -0.18
N ASN A 588 29.40 29.66 -0.12
CA ASN A 588 30.08 30.46 -1.12
C ASN A 588 31.61 30.21 -1.15
N ALA A 589 32.17 29.79 -0.04
CA ALA A 589 33.60 29.43 0.06
C ALA A 589 33.87 27.95 -0.30
N GLY A 590 32.82 27.17 -0.65
CA GLY A 590 32.96 25.73 -0.94
C GLY A 590 33.30 24.87 0.30
N LEU A 591 33.09 25.41 1.52
CA LEU A 591 33.36 24.73 2.78
C LEU A 591 32.11 23.99 3.25
N ALA A 592 32.16 22.67 3.25
CA ALA A 592 31.08 21.82 3.72
C ALA A 592 31.02 21.81 5.26
N ALA A 593 29.91 22.25 5.84
CA ALA A 593 29.66 22.21 7.28
C ALA A 593 28.17 22.22 7.59
N LEU A 594 27.77 21.62 8.71
CA LEU A 594 26.43 21.72 9.29
C LEU A 594 26.40 22.89 10.30
N VAL A 595 25.46 23.81 10.14
CA VAL A 595 25.26 24.94 11.07
C VAL A 595 23.95 24.73 11.82
N VAL A 596 24.01 24.54 13.13
CA VAL A 596 22.86 24.36 14.05
C VAL A 596 22.67 25.64 14.85
N HIS A 597 21.42 26.14 14.92
CA HIS A 597 21.04 27.27 15.77
C HIS A 597 20.03 26.78 16.80
N SER A 598 20.22 27.17 18.05
CA SER A 598 19.36 26.73 19.14
C SER A 598 19.21 27.79 20.25
N HIS A 599 18.13 27.64 21.04
CA HIS A 599 17.81 28.54 22.19
C HIS A 599 17.82 30.02 21.82
N GLY A 600 17.59 30.36 20.55
CA GLY A 600 17.57 31.76 20.05
C GLY A 600 18.92 32.51 20.09
N ARG A 601 20.01 31.88 20.58
CA ARG A 601 21.30 32.56 20.82
C ARG A 601 22.56 31.72 20.62
N LEU A 602 22.44 30.42 20.38
CA LEU A 602 23.60 29.52 20.25
C LEU A 602 23.74 29.06 18.80
N ILE A 603 24.95 29.08 18.29
CA ILE A 603 25.28 28.61 16.94
C ILE A 603 26.41 27.60 17.07
N ASP A 604 26.20 26.38 16.59
CA ASP A 604 27.20 25.34 16.50
C ASP A 604 27.48 25.03 15.01
N VAL A 605 28.74 24.99 14.66
CA VAL A 605 29.24 24.63 13.31
C VAL A 605 29.97 23.29 13.43
N LEU A 606 29.46 22.28 12.74
CA LEU A 606 29.87 20.90 12.84
C LEU A 606 30.39 20.40 11.48
N PRO A 607 31.12 19.25 11.44
CA PRO A 607 31.39 18.55 10.20
C PRO A 607 30.12 18.29 9.39
N PRO A 608 30.20 18.15 8.06
CA PRO A 608 29.04 17.85 7.21
C PRO A 608 28.36 16.53 7.55
N ALA A 609 29.11 15.55 8.08
CA ALA A 609 28.62 14.27 8.58
C ALA A 609 28.23 14.28 10.07
N GLY A 610 28.20 15.46 10.73
CA GLY A 610 27.85 15.63 12.13
C GLY A 610 26.35 15.84 12.36
N GLY A 611 25.98 16.08 13.65
CA GLY A 611 24.62 16.32 14.09
C GLY A 611 24.00 15.14 14.82
N LYS A 612 22.94 15.43 15.63
CA LYS A 612 22.29 14.40 16.46
C LYS A 612 21.76 13.21 15.63
N ALA A 613 21.11 13.48 14.49
CA ALA A 613 20.62 12.40 13.64
C ALA A 613 21.74 11.55 13.00
N ALA A 614 22.84 12.17 12.60
CA ALA A 614 23.97 11.44 12.03
C ALA A 614 24.62 10.52 13.10
N ALA A 615 24.77 11.00 14.33
CA ALA A 615 25.29 10.20 15.44
C ALA A 615 24.34 9.03 15.78
N ILE A 616 23.03 9.26 15.78
CA ILE A 616 22.01 8.23 15.99
C ILE A 616 22.08 7.18 14.85
N ALA A 617 22.22 7.62 13.58
CA ALA A 617 22.38 6.72 12.45
C ALA A 617 23.62 5.81 12.60
N ALA A 618 24.78 6.41 12.88
CA ALA A 618 26.02 5.69 13.05
C ALA A 618 25.96 4.69 14.24
N TYR A 619 25.27 5.03 15.31
CA TYR A 619 25.04 4.10 16.43
C TYR A 619 24.10 2.96 16.02
N ALA A 620 22.96 3.25 15.37
CA ALA A 620 21.98 2.26 14.97
C ALA A 620 22.52 1.26 13.92
N GLU A 621 23.37 1.73 13.00
CA GLU A 621 24.01 0.89 11.96
C GLU A 621 24.89 -0.22 12.55
N ARG A 622 25.41 -0.06 13.76
CA ARG A 622 26.21 -1.09 14.46
C ARG A 622 25.41 -2.39 14.68
N ASP A 623 24.08 -2.24 14.87
CA ASP A 623 23.14 -3.35 15.05
C ASP A 623 22.29 -3.61 13.79
N GLY A 624 22.71 -3.06 12.64
CA GLY A 624 22.01 -3.22 11.35
C GLY A 624 20.67 -2.47 11.26
N ALA A 625 20.41 -1.52 12.17
CA ALA A 625 19.21 -0.69 12.14
C ALA A 625 19.45 0.62 11.36
N THR A 626 18.36 1.25 10.93
CA THR A 626 18.38 2.55 10.22
C THR A 626 17.62 3.59 11.01
N LEU A 627 17.78 4.88 10.66
CA LEU A 627 17.01 5.97 11.28
C LEU A 627 15.50 5.75 11.20
N ALA A 628 15.00 5.04 10.20
CA ALA A 628 13.59 4.68 10.09
C ALA A 628 13.08 3.81 11.26
N ALA A 629 13.98 3.07 11.91
CA ALA A 629 13.69 2.27 13.10
C ALA A 629 13.99 3.00 14.42
N CYS A 630 14.46 4.25 14.40
CA CYS A 630 14.78 5.00 15.61
C CYS A 630 13.62 5.87 16.06
N VAL A 631 13.49 6.03 17.38
CA VAL A 631 12.58 6.98 18.05
C VAL A 631 13.45 8.08 18.66
N ALA A 632 13.21 9.33 18.28
CA ALA A 632 13.88 10.49 18.86
C ALA A 632 12.93 11.30 19.76
N ALA A 633 13.40 11.79 20.89
CA ALA A 633 12.64 12.67 21.77
C ALA A 633 13.44 13.95 22.04
N GLY A 634 12.78 15.11 21.95
CA GLY A 634 13.41 16.41 22.12
C GLY A 634 12.42 17.55 22.38
N ASP A 635 12.97 18.74 22.72
CA ASP A 635 12.20 19.92 23.09
C ASP A 635 12.66 21.22 22.42
N SER A 636 13.78 21.24 21.70
CA SER A 636 14.38 22.50 21.22
C SER A 636 14.97 22.41 19.81
N GLY A 637 15.37 23.56 19.24
CA GLY A 637 15.86 23.66 17.86
C GLY A 637 17.07 22.79 17.50
N ASN A 638 17.92 22.43 18.50
CA ASN A 638 19.03 21.51 18.27
C ASN A 638 18.60 20.05 18.06
N ASP A 639 17.30 19.73 18.30
CA ASP A 639 16.69 18.41 18.13
C ASP A 639 16.03 18.26 16.76
N LEU A 640 15.80 19.38 16.06
CA LEU A 640 15.10 19.38 14.77
C LEU A 640 15.65 18.33 13.79
N ASP A 641 16.97 18.19 13.69
CA ASP A 641 17.61 17.22 12.82
C ASP A 641 17.20 15.78 13.18
N MET A 642 17.33 15.38 14.44
CA MET A 642 16.97 14.01 14.87
C MET A 642 15.45 13.79 14.84
N LEU A 643 14.65 14.80 15.25
CA LEU A 643 13.20 14.72 15.20
C LEU A 643 12.64 14.66 13.78
N ASN A 644 13.31 15.24 12.79
CA ASN A 644 12.95 15.18 11.38
C ASN A 644 13.34 13.85 10.72
N ARG A 645 14.50 13.32 11.04
CA ARG A 645 15.11 12.21 10.29
C ARG A 645 14.85 10.83 10.88
N CYS A 646 14.62 10.72 12.18
CA CYS A 646 14.21 9.44 12.79
C CYS A 646 12.80 9.07 12.36
N GLY A 647 12.54 7.78 12.16
CA GLY A 647 11.25 7.28 11.72
C GLY A 647 10.10 7.62 12.66
N ARG A 648 10.41 7.80 13.97
CA ARG A 648 9.48 8.26 14.99
C ARG A 648 10.09 9.39 15.78
N ALA A 649 9.24 10.35 16.18
CA ALA A 649 9.64 11.50 16.98
C ALA A 649 8.63 11.79 18.07
N ILE A 650 9.13 12.25 19.20
CA ILE A 650 8.35 12.69 20.37
C ILE A 650 8.76 14.13 20.66
N VAL A 651 7.80 15.04 20.57
CA VAL A 651 7.94 16.44 20.99
C VAL A 651 7.20 16.60 22.29
N VAL A 652 7.90 16.97 23.37
CA VAL A 652 7.30 17.13 24.68
C VAL A 652 6.49 18.44 24.78
N ALA A 653 5.54 18.52 25.71
CA ALA A 653 4.60 19.65 25.77
C ALA A 653 5.26 21.02 26.10
N ASN A 654 6.42 21.01 26.72
CA ASN A 654 7.21 22.25 27.04
C ASN A 654 8.18 22.64 25.91
N ALA A 655 8.04 22.05 24.72
CA ALA A 655 8.94 22.30 23.61
C ALA A 655 8.92 23.76 23.14
N ALA A 656 10.07 24.22 22.67
CA ALA A 656 10.24 25.53 22.08
C ALA A 656 9.48 25.67 20.75
N ARG A 657 9.08 26.89 20.40
CA ARG A 657 8.37 27.20 19.15
C ARG A 657 9.16 26.87 17.90
N ASP A 658 10.48 26.76 17.99
CA ASP A 658 11.34 26.30 16.87
C ASP A 658 10.90 24.95 16.33
N LEU A 659 10.27 24.09 17.16
CA LEU A 659 9.76 22.79 16.76
C LEU A 659 8.39 22.84 16.03
N ASP A 660 7.78 24.00 15.86
CA ASP A 660 6.59 24.17 15.03
C ASP A 660 6.90 23.92 13.55
N GLU A 661 8.17 24.13 13.14
CA GLU A 661 8.66 23.81 11.79
C GLU A 661 8.54 22.32 11.41
N LEU A 662 8.46 21.41 12.39
CA LEU A 662 8.26 19.98 12.14
C LEU A 662 6.94 19.66 11.43
N GLY A 663 5.95 20.57 11.51
CA GLY A 663 4.65 20.41 10.89
C GLY A 663 3.96 19.12 11.31
N HIS A 664 3.18 18.57 10.40
CA HIS A 664 2.59 17.24 10.52
C HIS A 664 3.37 16.25 9.66
N ARG A 665 3.96 15.23 10.28
CA ARG A 665 4.61 14.13 9.57
C ARG A 665 4.30 12.81 10.24
N ARG A 666 4.38 11.74 9.48
CA ARG A 666 4.23 10.38 10.01
C ARG A 666 5.26 10.11 11.11
N GLY A 667 4.82 9.44 12.17
CA GLY A 667 5.68 9.09 13.30
C GLY A 667 5.99 10.25 14.26
N LEU A 668 5.46 11.46 14.03
CA LEU A 668 5.55 12.56 15.00
C LEU A 668 4.42 12.45 16.02
N TYR A 669 4.80 12.40 17.29
CA TYR A 669 3.89 12.48 18.43
C TYR A 669 4.17 13.75 19.22
N ARG A 670 3.19 14.63 19.37
CA ARG A 670 3.24 15.78 20.25
C ARG A 670 2.59 15.40 21.57
N SER A 671 3.41 15.29 22.61
CA SER A 671 2.95 14.89 23.94
C SER A 671 2.10 15.97 24.61
N ARG A 672 1.17 15.55 25.44
CA ARG A 672 0.39 16.44 26.33
C ARG A 672 1.11 16.71 27.65
N ARG A 673 2.08 15.87 28.01
CA ARG A 673 2.88 16.01 29.22
C ARG A 673 4.23 16.66 28.90
N PRO A 674 4.75 17.48 29.82
CA PRO A 674 6.08 18.05 29.67
C PRO A 674 7.17 17.04 30.08
N HIS A 675 8.40 17.31 29.64
CA HIS A 675 9.62 16.64 30.06
C HIS A 675 9.56 15.11 29.90
N ALA A 676 10.25 14.36 30.76
CA ALA A 676 10.33 12.90 30.70
C ALA A 676 8.96 12.22 30.78
N GLY A 677 7.97 12.80 31.46
CA GLY A 677 6.59 12.31 31.43
C GLY A 677 5.97 12.33 30.03
N GLY A 678 6.32 13.33 29.23
CA GLY A 678 5.96 13.43 27.81
C GLY A 678 6.68 12.42 26.94
N VAL A 679 7.93 12.14 27.26
CA VAL A 679 8.69 11.08 26.55
C VAL A 679 8.04 9.71 26.79
N VAL A 680 7.69 9.35 28.04
CA VAL A 680 7.01 8.10 28.37
C VAL A 680 5.66 7.98 27.66
N GLU A 681 4.87 9.06 27.64
CA GLU A 681 3.60 9.13 26.91
C GLU A 681 3.81 8.82 25.41
N GLY A 682 4.80 9.46 24.79
CA GLY A 682 5.13 9.26 23.38
C GLY A 682 5.69 7.87 23.07
N LEU A 683 6.49 7.30 23.97
CA LEU A 683 6.98 5.92 23.86
C LEU A 683 5.82 4.92 23.84
N GLY A 684 4.82 5.13 24.72
CA GLY A 684 3.59 4.35 24.72
C GLY A 684 2.82 4.46 23.39
N ALA A 685 2.70 5.68 22.86
CA ALA A 685 2.05 5.91 21.56
C ALA A 685 2.79 5.24 20.37
N HIS A 686 4.10 5.01 20.52
CA HIS A 686 4.93 4.32 19.52
C HIS A 686 5.08 2.81 19.77
N GLY A 687 4.28 2.22 20.69
CA GLY A 687 4.29 0.79 20.98
C GLY A 687 5.46 0.32 21.86
N LEU A 688 6.11 1.24 22.58
CA LEU A 688 7.20 0.99 23.51
C LEU A 688 6.75 1.21 24.97
N ALA A 689 5.47 0.99 25.31
CA ALA A 689 5.02 1.03 26.70
C ALA A 689 5.80 0.00 27.55
N ALA A 690 6.07 0.32 28.81
CA ALA A 690 6.51 -0.68 29.78
C ALA A 690 5.42 -1.75 29.91
N ALA A 691 5.82 -3.03 29.91
CA ALA A 691 4.92 -4.16 29.99
C ALA A 691 4.20 -4.23 31.35
#